data_42562d71b39bcc9a783864051ed52889
#
_entry.id   42562d71b39bcc9a783864051ed52889
#
_cell.length_a   1.000
_cell.length_b   1.000
_cell.length_c   1.000
_cell.angle_alpha   90.00
_cell.angle_beta   90.00
_cell.angle_gamma   90.00
#
_symmetry.space_group_name_H-M   'P 1'
#
loop_
_entity.id
_entity.type
_entity.pdbx_description
1 polymer ?
#
loop_
_entity_poly.entity_id
_entity_poly.type
_entity_poly.pdbx_seq_one_letter_code
_entity_poly.pdbx_strand_id
1 'polypeptide(L)'
;MTTSSPSKADRAGTDIPLQRTRNIGIIAHIDAGKTTVTERILFYTKKIYKLGEVHEGAATMDWMEQEQERGITITAAATTCFWNDHRINLIDTPGHVDFTVEVERSLRVLDGAVVVFDGVAGVEPQSETVWRQADKYHVPRFCFVNKLDRTGADFWRVVDMIKDRLGVNAVPLQVPMGAEDQFTGVIDLINMKAISYGNDLGDQIDVGEIPAEFLTLAEEWRDKMIEALADLDDDIAHKFLEGEEIGPDQLRAALRAGTLAYKIVPVLTGSALKNKGVQPMLDAVVDYLPSPLDVPPVTGKDARSGDEVTRSTDASEPFTALAFKIAADPFVGTLAFFRVYSGTLKTGSYIYNSSKGQKERVGRILQMHANHREEIEQVSAGDIAAAVGLKNTTTGDTLTDEAKPIVLESITFPEPVIELAVEPKTKADQDKMAVALQRLAAEDPTFRVHTDQESSQTRIAGMGELHLEVLVDRMLREFKVQANVGRPQVSYREAIRRPTKAEGRFVRQTGGKGQYGHAVLQLEPLERGAGFEWESKIVGGAVPREYWRAIEEGVKEALAGGVVAGFPVIDVKATLVDGSYHEVDSSEMAMKIAGSMAAKDGVTKADPAILEPMMQVEVTTPEDFMGDVIGNLNAKRGQIDGLDERGSSRVIRAHVPLAEMFGYATELRSMTQGRAAYSMEFSNYAEVPSNLANELIAKSKG
;
A
#
# COMPACT_ATOMS: atom_id res chain seq x y z
N MET A 1 10.39 30.68 25.41
CA MET A 1 9.01 31.14 25.11
C MET A 1 8.06 30.19 25.83
N THR A 2 7.21 30.72 26.71
CA THR A 2 6.27 29.95 27.52
C THR A 2 5.16 29.39 26.63
N THR A 3 5.17 28.09 26.37
CA THR A 3 4.09 27.39 25.66
C THR A 3 2.86 27.37 26.55
N SER A 4 1.86 28.21 26.24
CA SER A 4 0.56 28.11 26.85
C SER A 4 -0.10 26.78 26.46
N SER A 5 -0.40 25.95 27.44
CA SER A 5 -1.19 24.73 27.22
C SER A 5 -2.56 25.11 26.67
N PRO A 6 -3.06 24.46 25.61
CA PRO A 6 -4.40 24.75 25.10
C PRO A 6 -5.45 24.50 26.17
N SER A 7 -6.44 25.38 26.24
CA SER A 7 -7.54 25.27 27.20
C SER A 7 -8.40 24.03 26.92
N LYS A 8 -9.17 23.57 27.95
CA LYS A 8 -10.10 22.44 27.77
C LYS A 8 -11.15 22.67 26.68
N ALA A 9 -11.41 23.93 26.30
CA ALA A 9 -12.35 24.31 25.23
C ALA A 9 -11.77 24.07 23.82
N ASP A 10 -10.43 24.11 23.66
CA ASP A 10 -9.75 23.87 22.38
C ASP A 10 -9.62 22.38 22.04
N ARG A 11 -10.09 21.49 22.92
CA ARG A 11 -10.05 20.03 22.76
C ARG A 11 -11.29 19.43 22.10
N ALA A 12 -12.35 20.21 21.89
CA ALA A 12 -13.50 19.79 21.10
C ALA A 12 -13.21 20.06 19.62
N GLY A 13 -12.84 19.00 18.91
CA GLY A 13 -12.20 18.95 17.59
C GLY A 13 -12.94 19.50 16.36
N THR A 14 -13.65 20.63 16.43
CA THR A 14 -14.47 21.11 15.32
C THR A 14 -14.04 22.43 14.67
N ASP A 15 -13.02 23.14 15.18
CA ASP A 15 -12.72 24.50 14.68
C ASP A 15 -11.26 24.75 14.25
N ILE A 16 -10.47 23.72 13.98
CA ILE A 16 -9.14 23.94 13.40
C ILE A 16 -9.28 24.17 11.90
N PRO A 17 -8.82 25.32 11.37
CA PRO A 17 -8.90 25.62 9.94
C PRO A 17 -8.17 24.56 9.11
N LEU A 18 -8.69 24.27 7.91
CA LEU A 18 -8.08 23.28 7.00
C LEU A 18 -6.61 23.57 6.68
N GLN A 19 -6.22 24.85 6.62
CA GLN A 19 -4.82 25.27 6.44
C GLN A 19 -3.90 24.73 7.53
N ARG A 20 -4.44 24.50 8.73
CA ARG A 20 -3.72 23.96 9.90
C ARG A 20 -3.99 22.47 10.13
N THR A 21 -4.49 21.78 9.13
CA THR A 21 -4.63 20.32 9.15
C THR A 21 -3.54 19.68 8.30
N ARG A 22 -2.98 18.55 8.76
CA ARG A 22 -2.02 17.72 8.03
C ARG A 22 -2.48 16.26 8.10
N ASN A 23 -2.70 15.64 6.95
CA ASN A 23 -3.00 14.21 6.86
C ASN A 23 -1.77 13.52 6.34
N ILE A 24 -1.00 12.91 7.23
CA ILE A 24 0.32 12.38 6.90
C ILE A 24 0.43 10.89 7.19
N GLY A 25 1.26 10.21 6.39
CA GLY A 25 1.69 8.85 6.64
C GLY A 25 3.15 8.79 7.04
N ILE A 26 3.49 7.85 7.92
CA ILE A 26 4.88 7.46 8.13
C ILE A 26 5.11 6.17 7.37
N ILE A 27 6.03 6.22 6.41
CA ILE A 27 6.39 5.13 5.54
C ILE A 27 7.87 4.80 5.69
N ALA A 28 8.21 3.52 5.71
CA ALA A 28 9.57 3.06 5.92
C ALA A 28 9.69 1.59 5.50
N HIS A 29 10.92 1.14 5.25
CA HIS A 29 11.20 -0.29 5.20
C HIS A 29 11.17 -0.92 6.59
N ILE A 30 11.25 -2.25 6.64
CA ILE A 30 11.31 -3.02 7.89
C ILE A 30 12.51 -2.54 8.71
N ASP A 31 12.34 -2.43 10.01
CA ASP A 31 13.39 -2.02 10.96
C ASP A 31 13.99 -0.63 10.78
N ALA A 32 13.49 0.25 9.89
CA ALA A 32 13.96 1.65 9.85
C ALA A 32 13.64 2.47 11.11
N GLY A 33 12.78 1.94 11.97
CA GLY A 33 12.36 2.57 13.21
C GLY A 33 11.09 3.39 13.09
N LYS A 34 10.23 3.05 12.14
CA LYS A 34 8.93 3.68 11.89
C LYS A 34 8.08 3.79 13.16
N THR A 35 7.78 2.65 13.81
CA THR A 35 6.97 2.61 15.04
C THR A 35 7.62 3.42 16.18
N THR A 36 8.96 3.38 16.30
CA THR A 36 9.67 4.22 17.26
C THR A 36 9.47 5.70 16.98
N VAL A 37 9.56 6.15 15.72
CA VAL A 37 9.28 7.54 15.32
C VAL A 37 7.85 7.92 15.68
N THR A 38 6.88 7.06 15.36
CA THR A 38 5.46 7.26 15.68
C THR A 38 5.22 7.40 17.18
N GLU A 39 5.80 6.53 18.00
CA GLU A 39 5.71 6.62 19.47
C GLU A 39 6.29 7.92 20.00
N ARG A 40 7.41 8.41 19.45
CA ARG A 40 8.00 9.72 19.83
C ARG A 40 7.12 10.90 19.42
N ILE A 41 6.49 10.83 18.24
CA ILE A 41 5.48 11.83 17.83
C ILE A 41 4.34 11.89 18.86
N LEU A 42 3.78 10.75 19.24
CA LEU A 42 2.69 10.67 20.22
C LEU A 42 3.11 11.19 21.60
N PHE A 43 4.34 10.92 22.01
CA PHE A 43 4.89 11.39 23.27
C PHE A 43 5.06 12.92 23.28
N TYR A 44 5.72 13.50 22.28
CA TYR A 44 5.94 14.96 22.24
C TYR A 44 4.66 15.75 22.02
N THR A 45 3.67 15.18 21.34
CA THR A 45 2.33 15.75 21.18
C THR A 45 1.43 15.50 22.40
N LYS A 46 1.96 14.90 23.49
CA LYS A 46 1.26 14.62 24.75
C LYS A 46 0.02 13.73 24.61
N LYS A 47 0.01 12.86 23.57
CA LYS A 47 -1.05 11.85 23.40
C LYS A 47 -0.80 10.63 24.30
N ILE A 48 0.47 10.31 24.54
CA ILE A 48 0.90 9.29 25.50
C ILE A 48 1.81 9.95 26.56
N TYR A 49 1.79 9.40 27.76
CA TYR A 49 2.58 9.92 28.89
C TYR A 49 3.82 9.09 29.18
N LYS A 50 3.90 7.89 28.62
CA LYS A 50 5.03 6.96 28.78
C LYS A 50 5.40 6.45 27.39
N LEU A 51 6.69 6.41 27.10
CA LEU A 51 7.21 5.84 25.87
C LEU A 51 7.04 4.32 25.88
N GLY A 52 6.41 3.78 24.84
CA GLY A 52 6.37 2.35 24.58
C GLY A 52 7.55 1.95 23.71
N GLU A 53 8.29 0.94 24.13
CA GLU A 53 9.39 0.40 23.34
C GLU A 53 8.88 -0.79 22.50
N VAL A 54 9.20 -0.78 21.20
CA VAL A 54 8.75 -1.81 20.25
C VAL A 54 9.24 -3.20 20.66
N HIS A 55 10.49 -3.30 21.11
CA HIS A 55 11.09 -4.56 21.56
C HIS A 55 10.47 -5.14 22.83
N GLU A 56 9.74 -4.33 23.58
CA GLU A 56 9.02 -4.75 24.79
C GLU A 56 7.54 -5.05 24.49
N GLY A 57 7.09 -4.93 23.24
CA GLY A 57 5.69 -5.06 22.85
C GLY A 57 4.77 -4.01 23.48
N ALA A 58 5.32 -2.84 23.83
CA ALA A 58 4.60 -1.78 24.56
C ALA A 58 4.20 -0.60 23.66
N ALA A 59 4.41 -0.68 22.33
CA ALA A 59 4.07 0.37 21.39
C ALA A 59 2.55 0.56 21.28
N THR A 60 2.09 1.81 21.39
CA THR A 60 0.67 2.16 21.46
C THR A 60 -0.06 1.95 20.14
N MET A 61 0.63 2.11 19.01
CA MET A 61 0.04 1.94 17.66
C MET A 61 -0.02 0.48 17.24
N ASP A 62 0.87 -0.38 17.72
CA ASP A 62 0.86 -1.82 17.48
C ASP A 62 -0.10 -2.49 18.47
N TRP A 63 -1.40 -2.46 18.16
CA TRP A 63 -2.45 -2.91 19.07
C TRP A 63 -2.77 -4.40 18.98
N MET A 64 -2.35 -5.07 17.92
CA MET A 64 -2.53 -6.53 17.76
C MET A 64 -1.46 -7.28 18.55
N GLU A 65 -1.85 -8.37 19.21
CA GLU A 65 -0.89 -9.25 19.91
C GLU A 65 0.25 -9.71 18.99
N GLN A 66 -0.04 -9.98 17.72
CA GLN A 66 0.94 -10.41 16.73
C GLN A 66 1.93 -9.30 16.34
N GLU A 67 1.48 -8.03 16.26
CA GLU A 67 2.37 -6.88 16.04
C GLU A 67 3.36 -6.76 17.20
N GLN A 68 2.86 -6.90 18.42
CA GLN A 68 3.66 -6.83 19.65
C GLN A 68 4.63 -8.02 19.79
N GLU A 69 4.17 -9.25 19.49
CA GLU A 69 4.99 -10.45 19.54
C GLU A 69 6.12 -10.45 18.48
N ARG A 70 5.84 -9.94 17.29
CA ARG A 70 6.76 -9.92 16.15
C ARG A 70 7.59 -8.65 16.04
N GLY A 71 7.19 -7.58 16.72
CA GLY A 71 7.83 -6.25 16.64
C GLY A 71 7.67 -5.57 15.27
N ILE A 72 6.62 -5.91 14.51
CA ILE A 72 6.33 -5.33 13.19
C ILE A 72 4.90 -4.82 13.13
N THR A 73 4.68 -3.69 12.48
CA THR A 73 3.33 -3.19 12.16
C THR A 73 2.74 -4.01 11.02
N ILE A 74 1.57 -4.59 11.22
CA ILE A 74 0.84 -5.42 10.25
C ILE A 74 -0.29 -4.62 9.61
N THR A 75 -1.05 -3.88 10.42
CA THR A 75 -2.20 -3.10 9.96
C THR A 75 -1.95 -1.61 10.13
N ALA A 76 -2.37 -0.81 9.15
CA ALA A 76 -2.30 0.64 9.28
C ALA A 76 -3.17 1.13 10.44
N ALA A 77 -2.63 1.97 11.30
CA ALA A 77 -3.34 2.58 12.41
C ALA A 77 -3.42 4.10 12.22
N ALA A 78 -4.59 4.68 12.49
CA ALA A 78 -4.81 6.12 12.38
C ALA A 78 -4.95 6.76 13.75
N THR A 79 -4.32 7.90 13.95
CA THR A 79 -4.42 8.68 15.18
C THR A 79 -4.40 10.18 14.88
N THR A 80 -4.96 10.99 15.78
CA THR A 80 -4.93 12.45 15.67
C THR A 80 -4.12 13.05 16.83
N CYS A 81 -3.17 13.90 16.51
CA CYS A 81 -2.38 14.65 17.47
C CYS A 81 -2.29 16.14 17.09
N PHE A 82 -1.69 16.96 17.97
CA PHE A 82 -1.61 18.41 17.79
C PHE A 82 -0.18 18.88 18.00
N TRP A 83 0.30 19.74 17.08
CA TRP A 83 1.62 20.34 17.16
C TRP A 83 1.58 21.77 16.59
N ASN A 84 2.17 22.74 17.28
CA ASN A 84 2.23 24.15 16.84
C ASN A 84 0.91 24.66 16.26
N ASP A 85 -0.20 24.52 17.01
CA ASP A 85 -1.57 24.91 16.62
C ASP A 85 -2.10 24.23 15.35
N HIS A 86 -1.46 23.13 14.91
CA HIS A 86 -1.91 22.29 13.81
C HIS A 86 -2.49 20.97 14.31
N ARG A 87 -3.50 20.49 13.60
CA ARG A 87 -4.00 19.13 13.76
C ARG A 87 -3.28 18.22 12.77
N ILE A 88 -2.69 17.15 13.27
CA ILE A 88 -2.01 16.15 12.49
C ILE A 88 -2.78 14.84 12.61
N ASN A 89 -3.39 14.40 11.52
CA ASN A 89 -3.93 13.06 11.37
C ASN A 89 -2.80 12.18 10.85
N LEU A 90 -2.34 11.28 11.68
CA LEU A 90 -1.19 10.41 11.42
C LEU A 90 -1.68 9.01 11.09
N ILE A 91 -1.25 8.47 9.97
CA ILE A 91 -1.45 7.06 9.60
C ILE A 91 -0.10 6.36 9.67
N ASP A 92 0.02 5.41 10.58
CA ASP A 92 1.17 4.51 10.66
C ASP A 92 0.95 3.34 9.70
N THR A 93 1.86 3.14 8.74
CA THR A 93 1.70 2.11 7.69
C THR A 93 2.60 0.92 7.96
N PRO A 94 2.24 -0.31 7.53
CA PRO A 94 3.16 -1.44 7.60
C PRO A 94 4.46 -1.20 6.81
N GLY A 95 5.55 -1.82 7.26
CA GLY A 95 6.84 -1.76 6.55
C GLY A 95 7.16 -3.04 5.76
N HIS A 96 6.35 -4.11 5.88
CA HIS A 96 6.63 -5.40 5.27
C HIS A 96 5.96 -5.53 3.89
N VAL A 97 6.66 -6.13 2.93
CA VAL A 97 6.18 -6.30 1.54
C VAL A 97 4.88 -7.09 1.41
N ASP A 98 4.64 -8.06 2.29
CA ASP A 98 3.40 -8.84 2.29
C ASP A 98 2.16 -7.97 2.60
N PHE A 99 2.36 -6.78 3.16
CA PHE A 99 1.32 -5.81 3.52
C PHE A 99 1.36 -4.53 2.68
N THR A 100 1.96 -4.56 1.49
CA THR A 100 2.05 -3.38 0.59
C THR A 100 0.70 -2.80 0.24
N VAL A 101 -0.34 -3.61 0.23
CA VAL A 101 -1.73 -3.16 0.00
C VAL A 101 -2.23 -2.23 1.11
N GLU A 102 -1.84 -2.48 2.37
CA GLU A 102 -2.13 -1.57 3.49
C GLU A 102 -1.44 -0.21 3.28
N VAL A 103 -0.21 -0.23 2.74
CA VAL A 103 0.54 0.98 2.40
C VAL A 103 -0.16 1.72 1.26
N GLU A 104 -0.52 1.03 0.17
CA GLU A 104 -1.13 1.63 -1.00
C GLU A 104 -2.47 2.29 -0.69
N ARG A 105 -3.35 1.63 0.06
CA ARG A 105 -4.64 2.20 0.46
C ARG A 105 -4.49 3.38 1.43
N SER A 106 -3.43 3.39 2.25
CA SER A 106 -3.11 4.53 3.10
C SER A 106 -2.61 5.72 2.29
N LEU A 107 -1.69 5.50 1.35
CA LEU A 107 -1.15 6.54 0.47
C LEU A 107 -2.25 7.24 -0.35
N ARG A 108 -3.30 6.52 -0.73
CA ARG A 108 -4.43 7.07 -1.50
C ARG A 108 -5.19 8.16 -0.75
N VAL A 109 -5.15 8.18 0.56
CA VAL A 109 -5.91 9.11 1.42
C VAL A 109 -5.04 10.12 2.17
N LEU A 110 -3.72 10.03 2.01
CA LEU A 110 -2.77 10.96 2.60
C LEU A 110 -2.57 12.20 1.72
N ASP A 111 -2.32 13.32 2.37
CA ASP A 111 -1.92 14.55 1.69
C ASP A 111 -0.39 14.66 1.60
N GLY A 112 0.35 14.11 2.58
CA GLY A 112 1.80 14.11 2.62
C GLY A 112 2.37 12.91 3.36
N ALA A 113 3.68 12.69 3.27
CA ALA A 113 4.35 11.58 3.94
C ALA A 113 5.71 11.94 4.55
N VAL A 114 6.06 11.24 5.61
CA VAL A 114 7.42 11.20 6.18
C VAL A 114 8.02 9.85 5.84
N VAL A 115 9.11 9.86 5.07
CA VAL A 115 9.84 8.64 4.70
C VAL A 115 11.00 8.45 5.65
N VAL A 116 10.98 7.37 6.43
CA VAL A 116 12.02 7.07 7.41
C VAL A 116 13.03 6.10 6.81
N PHE A 117 14.29 6.51 6.76
CA PHE A 117 15.42 5.68 6.33
C PHE A 117 16.29 5.31 7.53
N ASP A 118 16.90 4.13 7.47
CA ASP A 118 17.92 3.71 8.43
C ASP A 118 19.28 4.34 8.07
N GLY A 119 19.94 4.99 9.00
CA GLY A 119 21.25 5.61 8.79
C GLY A 119 22.36 4.61 8.41
N VAL A 120 22.17 3.33 8.78
CA VAL A 120 23.10 2.23 8.45
C VAL A 120 22.72 1.53 7.15
N ALA A 121 21.45 1.13 6.98
CA ALA A 121 20.99 0.42 5.78
C ALA A 121 20.79 1.35 4.57
N GLY A 122 20.32 2.56 4.78
CA GLY A 122 20.02 3.52 3.72
C GLY A 122 18.76 3.18 2.95
N VAL A 123 18.80 3.31 1.61
CA VAL A 123 17.68 2.96 0.73
C VAL A 123 17.70 1.46 0.44
N GLU A 124 16.62 0.78 0.79
CA GLU A 124 16.40 -0.64 0.53
C GLU A 124 15.33 -0.84 -0.57
N PRO A 125 15.19 -2.02 -1.19
CA PRO A 125 14.19 -2.28 -2.23
C PRO A 125 12.77 -1.97 -1.79
N GLN A 126 12.43 -2.29 -0.54
CA GLN A 126 11.13 -1.94 0.03
C GLN A 126 10.90 -0.43 0.06
N SER A 127 11.96 0.35 0.34
CA SER A 127 11.90 1.81 0.28
C SER A 127 11.59 2.29 -1.14
N GLU A 128 12.22 1.68 -2.16
CA GLU A 128 11.97 2.00 -3.57
C GLU A 128 10.53 1.66 -3.99
N THR A 129 10.00 0.53 -3.53
CA THR A 129 8.63 0.12 -3.83
C THR A 129 7.60 1.08 -3.23
N VAL A 130 7.74 1.40 -1.94
CA VAL A 130 6.84 2.35 -1.27
C VAL A 130 7.00 3.76 -1.87
N TRP A 131 8.21 4.14 -2.27
CA TRP A 131 8.48 5.40 -2.96
C TRP A 131 7.73 5.49 -4.28
N ARG A 132 7.82 4.46 -5.14
CA ARG A 132 7.07 4.38 -6.41
C ARG A 132 5.54 4.41 -6.20
N GLN A 133 5.05 3.77 -5.15
CA GLN A 133 3.63 3.87 -4.78
C GLN A 133 3.24 5.31 -4.39
N ALA A 134 4.08 6.00 -3.62
CA ALA A 134 3.85 7.40 -3.27
C ALA A 134 3.91 8.34 -4.50
N ASP A 135 4.77 8.04 -5.49
CA ASP A 135 4.80 8.74 -6.79
C ASP A 135 3.52 8.55 -7.59
N LYS A 136 3.01 7.32 -7.65
CA LYS A 136 1.74 6.98 -8.32
C LYS A 136 0.56 7.83 -7.81
N TYR A 137 0.53 8.09 -6.50
CA TYR A 137 -0.52 8.90 -5.86
C TYR A 137 -0.16 10.37 -5.67
N HIS A 138 0.96 10.82 -6.22
CA HIS A 138 1.43 12.20 -6.12
C HIS A 138 1.42 12.71 -4.67
N VAL A 139 2.05 11.96 -3.75
CA VAL A 139 2.13 12.33 -2.34
C VAL A 139 3.43 13.10 -2.06
N PRO A 140 3.37 14.43 -1.75
CA PRO A 140 4.53 15.20 -1.33
C PRO A 140 5.14 14.62 -0.06
N ARG A 141 6.46 14.63 0.04
CA ARG A 141 7.14 13.96 1.15
C ARG A 141 8.47 14.61 1.49
N PHE A 142 8.93 14.34 2.70
CA PHE A 142 10.31 14.58 3.08
C PHE A 142 10.91 13.32 3.74
N CYS A 143 12.23 13.25 3.82
CA CYS A 143 12.98 12.12 4.36
C CYS A 143 13.45 12.42 5.77
N PHE A 144 13.41 11.41 6.62
CA PHE A 144 14.01 11.42 7.96
C PHE A 144 15.01 10.28 8.09
N VAL A 145 16.30 10.60 8.10
CA VAL A 145 17.38 9.62 8.29
C VAL A 145 17.52 9.35 9.79
N ASN A 146 17.03 8.19 10.19
CA ASN A 146 16.94 7.74 11.59
C ASN A 146 18.15 6.89 11.99
N LYS A 147 18.29 6.63 13.28
CA LYS A 147 19.32 5.73 13.86
C LYS A 147 20.76 6.21 13.66
N LEU A 148 21.01 7.51 13.65
CA LEU A 148 22.36 8.03 13.56
C LEU A 148 23.24 7.72 14.77
N ASP A 149 22.66 7.18 15.83
CA ASP A 149 23.35 6.68 17.03
C ASP A 149 23.94 5.28 16.86
N ARG A 150 23.64 4.58 15.74
CA ARG A 150 24.14 3.22 15.49
C ARG A 150 25.52 3.22 14.85
N THR A 151 26.34 2.24 15.22
CA THR A 151 27.64 1.99 14.58
C THR A 151 27.47 1.73 13.09
N GLY A 152 28.23 2.42 12.24
CA GLY A 152 28.16 2.37 10.79
C GLY A 152 27.09 3.29 10.18
N ALA A 153 26.43 4.15 10.97
CA ALA A 153 25.52 5.14 10.45
C ALA A 153 26.26 6.27 9.72
N ASP A 154 25.82 6.57 8.50
CA ASP A 154 26.39 7.60 7.64
C ASP A 154 25.28 8.38 6.93
N PHE A 155 25.02 9.59 7.39
CA PHE A 155 23.99 10.46 6.86
C PHE A 155 24.22 10.81 5.39
N TRP A 156 25.45 11.15 5.03
CA TRP A 156 25.77 11.63 3.68
C TRP A 156 25.64 10.53 2.64
N ARG A 157 26.09 9.33 2.97
CA ARG A 157 25.90 8.14 2.15
C ARG A 157 24.41 7.87 1.91
N VAL A 158 23.56 8.02 2.93
CA VAL A 158 22.11 7.82 2.76
C VAL A 158 21.52 8.91 1.87
N VAL A 159 21.93 10.18 2.00
CA VAL A 159 21.50 11.27 1.10
C VAL A 159 21.88 10.98 -0.35
N ASP A 160 23.09 10.48 -0.59
CA ASP A 160 23.53 10.12 -1.94
C ASP A 160 22.73 8.93 -2.48
N MET A 161 22.47 7.91 -1.65
CA MET A 161 21.58 6.80 -2.04
C MET A 161 20.17 7.26 -2.39
N ILE A 162 19.60 8.24 -1.67
CA ILE A 162 18.28 8.82 -1.99
C ILE A 162 18.32 9.48 -3.37
N LYS A 163 19.38 10.24 -3.69
CA LYS A 163 19.55 10.88 -5.00
C LYS A 163 19.70 9.85 -6.12
N ASP A 164 20.59 8.88 -5.93
CA ASP A 164 20.99 7.95 -6.98
C ASP A 164 19.92 6.87 -7.26
N ARG A 165 19.35 6.29 -6.19
CA ARG A 165 18.39 5.16 -6.32
C ARG A 165 16.95 5.61 -6.55
N LEU A 166 16.56 6.75 -5.97
CA LEU A 166 15.20 7.27 -6.10
C LEU A 166 15.08 8.36 -7.18
N GLY A 167 16.21 8.83 -7.72
CA GLY A 167 16.25 9.79 -8.83
C GLY A 167 15.69 11.17 -8.47
N VAL A 168 15.84 11.62 -7.22
CA VAL A 168 15.22 12.84 -6.72
C VAL A 168 16.24 13.88 -6.24
N ASN A 169 15.86 15.15 -6.28
CA ASN A 169 16.65 16.23 -5.72
C ASN A 169 16.48 16.26 -4.18
N ALA A 170 17.28 15.45 -3.48
CA ALA A 170 17.29 15.40 -2.02
C ALA A 170 18.09 16.57 -1.46
N VAL A 171 17.45 17.43 -0.66
CA VAL A 171 18.02 18.65 -0.09
C VAL A 171 18.12 18.52 1.43
N PRO A 172 19.32 18.32 2.00
CA PRO A 172 19.52 18.33 3.44
C PRO A 172 19.16 19.68 4.06
N LEU A 173 18.30 19.66 5.08
CA LEU A 173 17.93 20.83 5.88
C LEU A 173 18.70 20.88 7.18
N GLN A 174 19.38 19.81 7.51
CA GLN A 174 20.12 19.64 8.77
C GLN A 174 21.45 18.95 8.53
N VAL A 175 22.43 19.28 9.37
CA VAL A 175 23.70 18.58 9.47
C VAL A 175 23.74 17.87 10.82
N PRO A 176 24.07 16.58 10.90
CA PRO A 176 24.23 15.90 12.19
C PRO A 176 25.44 16.42 12.95
N MET A 177 25.31 16.60 14.26
CA MET A 177 26.42 16.88 15.17
C MET A 177 26.97 15.58 15.73
N GLY A 178 28.05 15.09 15.14
CA GLY A 178 28.63 13.79 15.43
C GLY A 178 27.94 12.63 14.70
N ALA A 179 28.44 11.43 14.90
CA ALA A 179 27.92 10.19 14.38
C ALA A 179 28.04 9.07 15.42
N GLU A 180 27.26 8.03 15.28
CA GLU A 180 27.27 6.86 16.16
C GLU A 180 27.02 7.24 17.63
N ASP A 181 27.85 6.79 18.55
CA ASP A 181 27.78 7.10 19.99
C ASP A 181 28.03 8.58 20.31
N GLN A 182 28.66 9.32 19.39
CA GLN A 182 28.92 10.74 19.49
C GLN A 182 27.83 11.64 18.88
N PHE A 183 26.74 11.06 18.41
CA PHE A 183 25.61 11.83 17.90
C PHE A 183 24.91 12.61 19.02
N THR A 184 25.13 13.93 19.08
CA THR A 184 24.64 14.80 20.15
C THR A 184 23.40 15.62 19.78
N GLY A 185 23.20 15.91 18.49
CA GLY A 185 22.11 16.74 18.02
C GLY A 185 22.21 17.05 16.53
N VAL A 186 21.53 18.11 16.09
CA VAL A 186 21.47 18.51 14.70
C VAL A 186 21.70 20.01 14.54
N ILE A 187 22.23 20.43 13.41
CA ILE A 187 22.37 21.83 13.01
C ILE A 187 21.27 22.16 12.01
N ASP A 188 20.45 23.13 12.32
CA ASP A 188 19.43 23.68 11.44
C ASP A 188 20.07 24.65 10.45
N LEU A 189 20.07 24.30 9.15
CA LEU A 189 20.67 25.11 8.09
C LEU A 189 19.82 26.34 7.71
N ILE A 190 18.55 26.35 8.08
CA ILE A 190 17.66 27.47 7.78
C ILE A 190 17.93 28.62 8.74
N ASN A 191 17.97 28.32 10.05
CA ASN A 191 18.20 29.32 11.07
C ASN A 191 19.68 29.46 11.46
N MET A 192 20.56 28.60 10.98
CA MET A 192 21.98 28.51 11.36
C MET A 192 22.17 28.42 12.87
N LYS A 193 21.54 27.43 13.47
CA LYS A 193 21.58 27.15 14.90
C LYS A 193 21.83 25.67 15.18
N ALA A 194 22.56 25.40 16.25
CA ALA A 194 22.72 24.07 16.79
C ALA A 194 21.56 23.73 17.72
N ILE A 195 21.01 22.54 17.57
CA ILE A 195 19.95 21.97 18.40
C ILE A 195 20.51 20.75 19.11
N SER A 196 20.68 20.87 20.43
CA SER A 196 21.14 19.79 21.30
C SER A 196 20.10 19.44 22.36
N TYR A 197 20.30 18.35 23.08
CA TYR A 197 19.31 17.79 23.99
C TYR A 197 19.92 17.63 25.38
N GLY A 198 19.31 18.30 26.38
CA GLY A 198 19.81 18.38 27.74
C GLY A 198 19.51 17.15 28.62
N ASN A 199 18.63 16.22 28.13
CA ASN A 199 18.30 15.00 28.84
C ASN A 199 17.96 13.83 27.90
N ASP A 200 17.87 12.63 28.49
CA ASP A 200 17.59 11.39 27.75
C ASP A 200 16.16 11.32 27.18
N LEU A 201 15.21 12.05 27.74
CA LEU A 201 13.83 12.13 27.22
C LEU A 201 13.70 13.06 26.02
N GLY A 202 14.72 13.88 25.73
CA GLY A 202 14.73 14.80 24.60
C GLY A 202 13.69 15.93 24.67
N ASP A 203 13.09 16.17 25.84
CA ASP A 203 12.10 17.24 26.07
C ASP A 203 12.75 18.58 26.46
N GLN A 204 14.04 18.56 26.86
CA GLN A 204 14.86 19.74 27.08
C GLN A 204 15.71 20.00 25.85
N ILE A 205 15.26 20.93 25.02
CA ILE A 205 15.95 21.32 23.78
C ILE A 205 16.74 22.59 24.06
N ASP A 206 18.04 22.53 23.80
CA ASP A 206 18.95 23.67 23.85
C ASP A 206 19.26 24.13 22.43
N VAL A 207 18.85 25.35 22.10
CA VAL A 207 19.15 26.00 20.80
C VAL A 207 20.24 27.02 21.02
N GLY A 208 21.40 26.81 20.38
CA GLY A 208 22.57 27.63 20.56
C GLY A 208 23.30 27.98 19.27
N GLU A 209 24.47 28.58 19.41
CA GLU A 209 25.38 28.83 18.30
C GLU A 209 25.99 27.52 17.81
N ILE A 210 26.33 27.47 16.52
CA ILE A 210 26.97 26.29 15.91
C ILE A 210 28.38 26.14 16.46
N PRO A 211 28.79 24.97 16.99
CA PRO A 211 30.16 24.74 17.42
C PRO A 211 31.14 24.97 16.28
N ALA A 212 32.30 25.60 16.59
CA ALA A 212 33.26 26.02 15.59
C ALA A 212 33.72 24.89 14.63
N GLU A 213 33.77 23.67 15.11
CA GLU A 213 34.14 22.48 14.34
C GLU A 213 33.13 22.11 13.23
N PHE A 214 31.86 22.51 13.37
CA PHE A 214 30.79 22.23 12.40
C PHE A 214 30.43 23.45 11.55
N LEU A 215 30.95 24.65 11.86
CA LEU A 215 30.52 25.89 11.22
C LEU A 215 30.75 25.85 9.71
N THR A 216 31.97 25.50 9.29
CA THR A 216 32.33 25.43 7.86
C THR A 216 31.45 24.44 7.08
N LEU A 217 31.17 23.27 7.70
CA LEU A 217 30.31 22.27 7.10
C LEU A 217 28.84 22.78 6.99
N ALA A 218 28.36 23.48 8.01
CA ALA A 218 27.02 24.07 7.99
C ALA A 218 26.87 25.15 6.92
N GLU A 219 27.88 26.02 6.79
CA GLU A 219 27.91 27.06 5.74
C GLU A 219 27.92 26.42 4.35
N GLU A 220 28.77 25.43 4.09
CA GLU A 220 28.82 24.71 2.81
C GLU A 220 27.47 24.08 2.45
N TRP A 221 26.82 23.42 3.38
CA TRP A 221 25.55 22.75 3.11
C TRP A 221 24.36 23.72 3.05
N ARG A 222 24.44 24.87 3.75
CA ARG A 222 23.49 25.95 3.57
C ARG A 222 23.57 26.52 2.16
N ASP A 223 24.77 26.77 1.64
CA ASP A 223 24.98 27.28 0.27
C ASP A 223 24.42 26.29 -0.76
N LYS A 224 24.70 24.99 -0.62
CA LYS A 224 24.12 23.93 -1.48
C LYS A 224 22.58 23.90 -1.41
N MET A 225 22.02 24.09 -0.23
CA MET A 225 20.56 24.16 -0.06
C MET A 225 20.00 25.39 -0.78
N ILE A 226 20.62 26.54 -0.65
CA ILE A 226 20.21 27.79 -1.33
C ILE A 226 20.37 27.64 -2.85
N GLU A 227 21.45 27.05 -3.34
CA GLU A 227 21.66 26.77 -4.76
C GLU A 227 20.53 25.89 -5.32
N ALA A 228 20.16 24.81 -4.63
CA ALA A 228 19.04 23.95 -5.03
C ALA A 228 17.69 24.69 -5.04
N LEU A 229 17.50 25.69 -4.19
CA LEU A 229 16.30 26.54 -4.18
C LEU A 229 16.35 27.63 -5.25
N ALA A 230 17.53 28.16 -5.58
CA ALA A 230 17.71 29.14 -6.63
C ALA A 230 17.33 28.60 -8.02
N ASP A 231 17.45 27.29 -8.23
CA ASP A 231 16.96 26.64 -9.45
C ASP A 231 15.41 26.64 -9.58
N LEU A 232 14.71 26.96 -8.50
CA LEU A 232 13.24 26.88 -8.43
C LEU A 232 12.55 28.23 -8.19
N ASP A 233 13.28 29.22 -7.67
CA ASP A 233 12.77 30.52 -7.25
C ASP A 233 13.69 31.65 -7.74
N ASP A 234 13.19 32.45 -8.68
CA ASP A 234 13.96 33.52 -9.32
C ASP A 234 14.40 34.59 -8.31
N ASP A 235 13.63 34.90 -7.27
CA ASP A 235 13.99 35.88 -6.24
C ASP A 235 15.14 35.37 -5.38
N ILE A 236 15.17 34.08 -5.05
CA ILE A 236 16.28 33.43 -4.34
C ILE A 236 17.51 33.40 -5.24
N ALA A 237 17.34 33.04 -6.52
CA ALA A 237 18.45 33.03 -7.50
C ALA A 237 19.12 34.42 -7.62
N HIS A 238 18.31 35.46 -7.74
CA HIS A 238 18.81 36.84 -7.85
C HIS A 238 19.60 37.24 -6.60
N LYS A 239 19.06 37.06 -5.42
CA LYS A 239 19.72 37.38 -4.15
C LYS A 239 20.99 36.57 -3.93
N PHE A 240 20.98 35.29 -4.27
CA PHE A 240 22.13 34.40 -4.15
C PHE A 240 23.28 34.87 -5.04
N LEU A 241 22.99 35.26 -6.31
CA LEU A 241 23.98 35.77 -7.25
C LEU A 241 24.53 37.15 -6.86
N GLU A 242 23.72 37.99 -6.23
CA GLU A 242 24.14 39.31 -5.74
C GLU A 242 24.82 39.29 -4.37
N GLY A 243 24.83 38.10 -3.69
CA GLY A 243 25.38 37.94 -2.36
C GLY A 243 24.54 38.62 -1.27
N GLU A 244 23.23 38.80 -1.53
CA GLU A 244 22.30 39.32 -0.54
C GLU A 244 21.87 38.28 0.47
N GLU A 245 21.51 38.72 1.68
CA GLU A 245 21.02 37.84 2.72
C GLU A 245 19.63 37.30 2.39
N ILE A 246 19.45 35.96 2.44
CA ILE A 246 18.17 35.29 2.27
C ILE A 246 17.65 34.87 3.63
N GLY A 247 16.53 35.48 4.02
CA GLY A 247 15.93 35.25 5.35
C GLY A 247 15.32 33.85 5.50
N PRO A 248 15.21 33.33 6.74
CA PRO A 248 14.67 32.01 7.03
C PRO A 248 13.24 31.79 6.51
N ASP A 249 12.40 32.81 6.56
CA ASP A 249 10.99 32.70 6.12
C ASP A 249 10.88 32.55 4.60
N GLN A 250 11.76 33.20 3.83
CA GLN A 250 11.83 33.06 2.38
C GLN A 250 12.32 31.66 2.02
N LEU A 251 13.33 31.13 2.72
CA LEU A 251 13.83 29.76 2.54
C LEU A 251 12.72 28.72 2.83
N ARG A 252 11.97 28.89 3.94
CA ARG A 252 10.85 28.00 4.26
C ARG A 252 9.77 28.02 3.19
N ALA A 253 9.42 29.21 2.69
CA ALA A 253 8.41 29.35 1.64
C ALA A 253 8.83 28.63 0.34
N ALA A 254 10.07 28.79 -0.09
CA ALA A 254 10.60 28.14 -1.28
C ALA A 254 10.73 26.62 -1.10
N LEU A 255 11.21 26.16 0.06
CA LEU A 255 11.25 24.73 0.41
C LEU A 255 9.86 24.10 0.35
N ARG A 256 8.85 24.77 0.96
CA ARG A 256 7.47 24.31 0.89
C ARG A 256 6.99 24.24 -0.56
N ALA A 257 7.16 25.31 -1.34
CA ALA A 257 6.72 25.36 -2.73
C ALA A 257 7.40 24.26 -3.57
N GLY A 258 8.71 24.07 -3.42
CA GLY A 258 9.46 23.02 -4.11
C GLY A 258 9.03 21.60 -3.70
N THR A 259 8.72 21.38 -2.42
CA THR A 259 8.22 20.09 -1.91
C THR A 259 6.83 19.79 -2.47
N LEU A 260 5.91 20.74 -2.44
CA LEU A 260 4.56 20.59 -2.97
C LEU A 260 4.54 20.39 -4.50
N ALA A 261 5.52 20.97 -5.20
CA ALA A 261 5.70 20.80 -6.65
C ALA A 261 6.48 19.55 -7.05
N TYR A 262 6.89 18.68 -6.11
CA TYR A 262 7.70 17.46 -6.32
C TYR A 262 9.07 17.72 -6.95
N LYS A 263 9.61 18.92 -6.81
CA LYS A 263 10.90 19.29 -7.40
C LYS A 263 12.07 19.05 -6.46
N ILE A 264 11.81 19.10 -5.16
CA ILE A 264 12.79 18.82 -4.11
C ILE A 264 12.19 17.90 -3.05
N VAL A 265 13.06 17.18 -2.38
CA VAL A 265 12.73 16.35 -1.22
C VAL A 265 13.60 16.79 -0.05
N PRO A 266 13.03 17.48 0.95
CA PRO A 266 13.77 17.85 2.15
C PRO A 266 14.29 16.61 2.89
N VAL A 267 15.51 16.67 3.45
CA VAL A 267 16.09 15.59 4.24
C VAL A 267 16.47 16.10 5.62
N LEU A 268 15.88 15.47 6.63
CA LEU A 268 16.17 15.70 8.04
C LEU A 268 16.86 14.48 8.65
N THR A 269 17.35 14.63 9.87
CA THR A 269 18.12 13.56 10.50
C THR A 269 17.89 13.49 12.00
N GLY A 270 18.15 12.30 12.60
CA GLY A 270 18.01 12.10 14.03
C GLY A 270 18.22 10.67 14.50
N SER A 271 17.88 10.46 15.76
CA SER A 271 17.74 9.14 16.37
C SER A 271 16.49 9.13 17.24
N ALA A 272 15.43 8.50 16.74
CA ALA A 272 14.18 8.38 17.49
C ALA A 272 14.37 7.60 18.80
N LEU A 273 15.19 6.55 18.79
CA LEU A 273 15.49 5.76 20.00
C LEU A 273 16.17 6.60 21.08
N LYS A 274 17.07 7.51 20.67
CA LYS A 274 17.78 8.43 21.59
C LYS A 274 17.03 9.75 21.80
N ASN A 275 15.79 9.85 21.30
CA ASN A 275 14.93 11.03 21.48
C ASN A 275 15.52 12.32 20.90
N LYS A 276 16.25 12.24 19.78
CA LYS A 276 16.92 13.38 19.12
C LYS A 276 16.41 13.57 17.70
N GLY A 277 16.10 14.82 17.30
CA GLY A 277 15.68 15.20 15.96
C GLY A 277 14.19 15.08 15.67
N VAL A 278 13.36 14.55 16.56
CA VAL A 278 11.93 14.31 16.32
C VAL A 278 11.09 15.59 16.36
N GLN A 279 11.39 16.52 17.26
CA GLN A 279 10.66 17.80 17.33
C GLN A 279 10.92 18.66 16.08
N PRO A 280 12.17 18.84 15.60
CA PRO A 280 12.41 19.48 14.30
C PRO A 280 11.72 18.78 13.12
N MET A 281 11.59 17.44 13.17
CA MET A 281 10.81 16.70 12.18
C MET A 281 9.32 17.04 12.25
N LEU A 282 8.75 17.20 13.45
CA LEU A 282 7.36 17.65 13.62
C LEU A 282 7.15 19.10 13.12
N ASP A 283 8.13 19.97 13.32
CA ASP A 283 8.11 21.32 12.72
C ASP A 283 8.10 21.25 11.19
N ALA A 284 8.94 20.38 10.61
CA ALA A 284 8.98 20.13 9.17
C ALA A 284 7.66 19.58 8.60
N VAL A 285 6.92 18.75 9.35
CA VAL A 285 5.56 18.33 8.97
C VAL A 285 4.63 19.52 8.80
N VAL A 286 4.69 20.46 9.74
CA VAL A 286 3.86 21.68 9.70
C VAL A 286 4.29 22.62 8.57
N ASP A 287 5.61 22.81 8.41
CA ASP A 287 6.17 23.80 7.50
C ASP A 287 6.13 23.36 6.03
N TYR A 288 6.41 22.09 5.72
CA TYR A 288 6.66 21.65 4.33
C TYR A 288 5.59 20.72 3.76
N LEU A 289 4.85 19.95 4.58
CA LEU A 289 3.82 19.07 4.06
C LEU A 289 2.50 19.81 3.80
N PRO A 290 1.70 19.37 2.81
CA PRO A 290 0.48 20.05 2.42
C PRO A 290 -0.61 19.99 3.49
N SER A 291 -1.47 20.99 3.48
CA SER A 291 -2.80 20.93 4.04
C SER A 291 -3.78 20.34 3.01
N PRO A 292 -4.99 19.93 3.42
CA PRO A 292 -6.00 19.48 2.47
C PRO A 292 -6.39 20.50 1.38
N LEU A 293 -6.06 21.78 1.57
CA LEU A 293 -6.30 22.85 0.59
C LEU A 293 -5.18 23.00 -0.44
N ASP A 294 -3.98 22.50 -0.15
CA ASP A 294 -2.85 22.54 -1.07
C ASP A 294 -2.88 21.36 -2.07
N VAL A 295 -3.74 20.36 -1.82
CA VAL A 295 -3.90 19.19 -2.69
C VAL A 295 -4.93 19.49 -3.77
N PRO A 296 -4.73 19.01 -5.01
CA PRO A 296 -5.72 19.18 -6.07
C PRO A 296 -7.11 18.67 -5.68
N PRO A 297 -8.19 19.29 -6.17
CA PRO A 297 -9.54 18.79 -5.99
C PRO A 297 -9.67 17.34 -6.48
N VAL A 298 -10.48 16.54 -5.77
CA VAL A 298 -10.66 15.14 -6.16
C VAL A 298 -11.54 15.02 -7.39
N THR A 299 -11.15 14.20 -8.36
CA THR A 299 -11.90 13.89 -9.57
C THR A 299 -12.50 12.49 -9.52
N GLY A 300 -13.62 12.31 -10.16
CA GLY A 300 -14.30 11.02 -10.30
C GLY A 300 -15.35 11.09 -11.40
N LYS A 301 -16.11 10.01 -11.58
CA LYS A 301 -17.16 9.92 -12.57
C LYS A 301 -18.52 10.02 -11.90
N ASP A 302 -19.43 10.82 -12.47
CA ASP A 302 -20.85 10.80 -12.06
C ASP A 302 -21.40 9.39 -12.21
N ALA A 303 -21.98 8.84 -11.14
CA ALA A 303 -22.45 7.45 -11.12
C ALA A 303 -23.62 7.18 -12.09
N ARG A 304 -24.31 8.24 -12.58
CA ARG A 304 -25.46 8.12 -13.47
C ARG A 304 -25.14 8.40 -14.93
N SER A 305 -24.40 9.50 -15.20
CA SER A 305 -24.05 9.92 -16.55
C SER A 305 -22.71 9.37 -17.05
N GLY A 306 -21.78 9.03 -16.11
CA GLY A 306 -20.43 8.64 -16.43
C GLY A 306 -19.49 9.80 -16.76
N ASP A 307 -19.98 11.04 -16.69
CA ASP A 307 -19.18 12.24 -16.94
C ASP A 307 -18.17 12.48 -15.82
N GLU A 308 -17.06 13.11 -16.17
CA GLU A 308 -16.05 13.51 -15.18
C GLU A 308 -16.55 14.66 -14.33
N VAL A 309 -16.42 14.53 -13.01
CA VAL A 309 -16.84 15.51 -12.02
C VAL A 309 -15.72 15.75 -11.02
N THR A 310 -15.52 17.01 -10.67
CA THR A 310 -14.54 17.45 -9.67
C THR A 310 -15.24 17.91 -8.40
N ARG A 311 -14.63 17.66 -7.23
CA ARG A 311 -15.07 18.13 -5.91
C ARG A 311 -13.95 18.88 -5.23
N SER A 312 -14.23 20.10 -4.80
CA SER A 312 -13.31 20.92 -4.02
C SER A 312 -13.35 20.51 -2.54
N THR A 313 -12.26 20.75 -1.83
CA THR A 313 -12.16 20.51 -0.39
C THR A 313 -12.91 21.63 0.37
N ASP A 314 -14.23 21.58 0.34
CA ASP A 314 -15.13 22.56 0.95
C ASP A 314 -16.29 21.84 1.66
N ALA A 315 -16.58 22.25 2.90
CA ALA A 315 -17.66 21.70 3.71
C ALA A 315 -19.06 21.99 3.16
N SER A 316 -19.22 23.01 2.29
CA SER A 316 -20.49 23.37 1.64
C SER A 316 -20.78 22.57 0.36
N GLU A 317 -19.80 21.89 -0.20
CA GLU A 317 -19.93 21.01 -1.35
C GLU A 317 -20.74 19.74 -1.01
N PRO A 318 -21.25 19.00 -2.01
CA PRO A 318 -21.87 17.69 -1.78
C PRO A 318 -20.89 16.73 -1.12
N PHE A 319 -21.36 15.96 -0.14
CA PHE A 319 -20.52 15.00 0.58
C PHE A 319 -19.90 13.97 -0.36
N THR A 320 -18.60 13.80 -0.25
CA THR A 320 -17.83 12.79 -0.97
C THR A 320 -16.69 12.30 -0.08
N ALA A 321 -16.61 10.98 0.11
CA ALA A 321 -15.57 10.33 0.90
C ALA A 321 -15.16 8.99 0.28
N LEU A 322 -13.96 8.54 0.57
CA LEU A 322 -13.43 7.22 0.20
C LEU A 322 -13.26 6.36 1.45
N ALA A 323 -13.89 5.20 1.48
CA ALA A 323 -13.66 4.17 2.48
C ALA A 323 -12.34 3.45 2.15
N PHE A 324 -11.29 3.67 2.96
CA PHE A 324 -9.97 3.13 2.65
C PHE A 324 -9.57 1.93 3.51
N LYS A 325 -10.26 1.71 4.63
CA LYS A 325 -10.00 0.58 5.52
C LYS A 325 -11.27 0.12 6.22
N ILE A 326 -11.47 -1.18 6.25
CA ILE A 326 -12.49 -1.83 7.09
C ILE A 326 -11.78 -2.57 8.21
N ALA A 327 -12.28 -2.49 9.42
CA ALA A 327 -11.76 -3.24 10.56
C ALA A 327 -12.91 -3.85 11.36
N ALA A 328 -12.75 -5.08 11.82
CA ALA A 328 -13.68 -5.70 12.77
C ALA A 328 -13.29 -5.31 14.19
N ASP A 329 -14.25 -4.82 14.93
CA ASP A 329 -14.07 -4.44 16.32
C ASP A 329 -14.99 -5.29 17.21
N PRO A 330 -14.45 -5.91 18.28
CA PRO A 330 -15.23 -6.82 19.12
C PRO A 330 -16.37 -6.12 19.87
N PHE A 331 -16.32 -4.81 20.07
CA PHE A 331 -17.28 -4.05 20.87
C PHE A 331 -18.31 -3.29 20.04
N VAL A 332 -17.90 -2.73 18.90
CA VAL A 332 -18.76 -1.88 18.07
C VAL A 332 -19.10 -2.50 16.70
N GLY A 333 -18.51 -3.65 16.40
CA GLY A 333 -18.71 -4.36 15.14
C GLY A 333 -17.81 -3.82 14.03
N THR A 334 -18.35 -3.63 12.82
CA THR A 334 -17.56 -3.16 11.68
C THR A 334 -17.31 -1.66 11.76
N LEU A 335 -16.05 -1.27 11.67
CA LEU A 335 -15.56 0.10 11.54
C LEU A 335 -15.14 0.34 10.09
N ALA A 336 -15.72 1.34 9.43
CA ALA A 336 -15.29 1.79 8.12
C ALA A 336 -14.52 3.12 8.28
N PHE A 337 -13.22 3.09 8.04
CA PHE A 337 -12.38 4.29 8.02
C PHE A 337 -12.51 4.96 6.66
N PHE A 338 -12.72 6.26 6.67
CA PHE A 338 -12.92 7.01 5.45
C PHE A 338 -12.27 8.40 5.51
N ARG A 339 -11.81 8.87 4.34
CA ARG A 339 -11.34 10.24 4.10
C ARG A 339 -12.45 11.05 3.48
N VAL A 340 -12.77 12.20 4.08
CA VAL A 340 -13.72 13.16 3.51
C VAL A 340 -13.00 14.12 2.57
N TYR A 341 -13.38 14.14 1.31
CA TYR A 341 -12.83 15.05 0.31
C TYR A 341 -13.68 16.31 0.15
N SER A 342 -15.01 16.21 0.27
CA SER A 342 -15.92 17.35 0.20
C SER A 342 -17.14 17.16 1.10
N GLY A 343 -17.79 18.26 1.46
CA GLY A 343 -19.03 18.26 2.20
C GLY A 343 -18.87 17.96 3.69
N THR A 344 -20.00 17.67 4.33
CA THR A 344 -20.09 17.35 5.77
C THR A 344 -21.01 16.16 5.99
N LEU A 345 -20.60 15.23 6.85
CA LEU A 345 -21.39 14.06 7.26
C LEU A 345 -21.75 14.18 8.74
N LYS A 346 -23.01 13.95 9.09
CA LYS A 346 -23.51 13.97 10.47
C LYS A 346 -23.84 12.56 10.97
N THR A 347 -23.61 12.32 12.24
CA THR A 347 -24.03 11.09 12.94
C THR A 347 -25.54 10.88 12.78
N GLY A 348 -25.94 9.61 12.54
CA GLY A 348 -27.34 9.23 12.35
C GLY A 348 -27.91 9.52 10.96
N SER A 349 -27.17 10.20 10.06
CA SER A 349 -27.61 10.52 8.70
C SER A 349 -27.50 9.29 7.76
N TYR A 350 -27.94 9.47 6.52
CA TYR A 350 -27.80 8.48 5.46
C TYR A 350 -26.72 8.93 4.48
N ILE A 351 -25.99 7.96 3.95
CA ILE A 351 -25.06 8.10 2.85
C ILE A 351 -25.44 7.18 1.70
N TYR A 352 -24.98 7.48 0.50
CA TYR A 352 -25.10 6.66 -0.67
C TYR A 352 -23.73 6.05 -1.03
N ASN A 353 -23.62 4.74 -0.98
CA ASN A 353 -22.45 4.03 -1.49
C ASN A 353 -22.58 3.95 -3.02
N SER A 354 -21.93 4.85 -3.72
CA SER A 354 -22.05 5.00 -5.17
C SER A 354 -21.35 3.86 -5.93
N SER A 355 -20.35 3.20 -5.34
CA SER A 355 -19.70 2.05 -5.92
C SER A 355 -20.63 0.82 -6.00
N LYS A 356 -21.58 0.71 -5.07
CA LYS A 356 -22.53 -0.42 -4.97
C LYS A 356 -23.96 -0.05 -5.27
N GLY A 357 -24.28 1.24 -5.46
CA GLY A 357 -25.63 1.72 -5.72
C GLY A 357 -26.57 1.54 -4.53
N GLN A 358 -26.10 1.60 -3.28
CA GLN A 358 -26.87 1.30 -2.08
C GLN A 358 -26.82 2.44 -1.07
N LYS A 359 -27.96 2.66 -0.39
CA LYS A 359 -28.07 3.64 0.69
C LYS A 359 -27.83 2.96 2.03
N GLU A 360 -26.97 3.56 2.85
CA GLU A 360 -26.61 3.06 4.17
C GLU A 360 -26.81 4.11 5.25
N ARG A 361 -27.08 3.69 6.47
CA ARG A 361 -27.22 4.60 7.60
C ARG A 361 -25.95 4.64 8.42
N VAL A 362 -25.40 5.82 8.64
CA VAL A 362 -24.29 6.06 9.56
C VAL A 362 -24.82 6.01 10.99
N GLY A 363 -24.39 5.06 11.77
CA GLY A 363 -24.77 4.95 13.17
C GLY A 363 -24.07 6.00 14.04
N ARG A 364 -22.76 5.89 14.14
CA ARG A 364 -21.87 6.81 14.89
C ARG A 364 -20.67 7.15 14.04
N ILE A 365 -20.11 8.33 14.26
CA ILE A 365 -18.85 8.76 13.69
C ILE A 365 -17.84 8.85 14.82
N LEU A 366 -16.65 8.26 14.62
CA LEU A 366 -15.60 8.17 15.60
C LEU A 366 -14.34 8.86 15.08
N GLN A 367 -13.74 9.70 15.90
CA GLN A 367 -12.37 10.15 15.73
C GLN A 367 -11.45 9.20 16.49
N MET A 368 -10.38 8.78 15.82
CA MET A 368 -9.45 7.80 16.39
C MET A 368 -8.28 8.51 17.05
N HIS A 369 -7.94 8.07 18.25
CA HIS A 369 -6.82 8.57 19.05
C HIS A 369 -6.00 7.38 19.55
N ALA A 370 -5.21 6.75 18.67
CA ALA A 370 -4.54 5.48 18.95
C ALA A 370 -5.55 4.41 19.42
N ASN A 371 -5.51 4.01 20.69
CA ASN A 371 -6.43 3.02 21.27
C ASN A 371 -7.74 3.61 21.80
N HIS A 372 -7.90 4.93 21.78
CA HIS A 372 -9.11 5.60 22.25
C HIS A 372 -9.98 6.05 21.08
N ARG A 373 -11.29 5.98 21.28
CA ARG A 373 -12.32 6.39 20.33
C ARG A 373 -13.12 7.52 20.93
N GLU A 374 -13.26 8.60 20.20
CA GLU A 374 -14.08 9.73 20.57
C GLU A 374 -15.27 9.82 19.61
N GLU A 375 -16.49 9.83 20.14
CA GLU A 375 -17.68 10.03 19.31
C GLU A 375 -17.78 11.52 18.94
N ILE A 376 -17.94 11.79 17.64
CA ILE A 376 -18.12 13.14 17.11
C ILE A 376 -19.47 13.25 16.41
N GLU A 377 -20.09 14.45 16.50
CA GLU A 377 -21.40 14.68 15.91
C GLU A 377 -21.35 14.80 14.39
N GLN A 378 -20.26 15.32 13.85
CA GLN A 378 -20.05 15.52 12.42
C GLN A 378 -18.57 15.46 12.04
N VAL A 379 -18.33 15.20 10.75
CA VAL A 379 -17.01 15.24 10.12
C VAL A 379 -17.13 16.00 8.80
N SER A 380 -16.13 16.79 8.45
CA SER A 380 -16.14 17.69 7.29
C SER A 380 -14.98 17.41 6.34
N ALA A 381 -15.05 18.04 5.16
CA ALA A 381 -13.99 17.99 4.14
C ALA A 381 -12.59 18.16 4.75
N GLY A 382 -11.64 17.36 4.30
CA GLY A 382 -10.27 17.35 4.79
C GLY A 382 -10.00 16.43 5.99
N ASP A 383 -11.02 15.83 6.60
CA ASP A 383 -10.87 14.97 7.77
C ASP A 383 -10.79 13.48 7.44
N ILE A 384 -10.20 12.74 8.38
CA ILE A 384 -10.20 11.27 8.42
C ILE A 384 -10.96 10.84 9.67
N ALA A 385 -11.94 9.94 9.49
CA ALA A 385 -12.76 9.44 10.58
C ALA A 385 -13.14 7.97 10.35
N ALA A 386 -13.78 7.35 11.35
CA ALA A 386 -14.36 6.01 11.23
C ALA A 386 -15.88 6.06 11.45
N ALA A 387 -16.63 5.30 10.68
CA ALA A 387 -18.08 5.15 10.84
C ALA A 387 -18.44 3.76 11.34
N VAL A 388 -19.42 3.71 12.24
CA VAL A 388 -20.08 2.48 12.70
C VAL A 388 -21.45 2.37 12.03
N GLY A 389 -21.81 1.16 11.62
CA GLY A 389 -23.16 0.88 11.09
C GLY A 389 -23.23 0.73 9.57
N LEU A 390 -22.13 0.93 8.86
CA LEU A 390 -22.01 0.66 7.42
C LEU A 390 -21.81 -0.86 7.23
N LYS A 391 -22.84 -1.55 6.72
CA LYS A 391 -22.86 -3.02 6.64
C LYS A 391 -22.35 -3.57 5.32
N ASN A 392 -22.55 -2.80 4.25
CA ASN A 392 -22.23 -3.22 2.89
C ASN A 392 -21.00 -2.52 2.32
N THR A 393 -20.51 -1.50 3.02
CA THR A 393 -19.32 -0.74 2.61
C THR A 393 -18.07 -1.60 2.76
N THR A 394 -17.24 -1.64 1.73
CA THR A 394 -15.95 -2.33 1.69
C THR A 394 -14.83 -1.35 1.36
N THR A 395 -13.59 -1.79 1.51
CA THR A 395 -12.40 -0.99 1.18
C THR A 395 -12.42 -0.60 -0.31
N GLY A 396 -12.23 0.69 -0.60
CA GLY A 396 -12.27 1.25 -1.96
C GLY A 396 -13.63 1.81 -2.37
N ASP A 397 -14.68 1.63 -1.57
CA ASP A 397 -16.00 2.17 -1.89
C ASP A 397 -16.05 3.70 -1.73
N THR A 398 -16.76 4.35 -2.64
CA THR A 398 -17.02 5.78 -2.58
C THR A 398 -18.36 6.05 -1.89
N LEU A 399 -18.31 6.90 -0.88
CA LEU A 399 -19.47 7.31 -0.07
C LEU A 399 -19.84 8.74 -0.41
N THR A 400 -21.11 8.97 -0.82
CA THR A 400 -21.52 10.26 -1.39
C THR A 400 -22.91 10.70 -0.91
N ASP A 401 -23.27 11.92 -1.30
CA ASP A 401 -24.65 12.38 -1.30
C ASP A 401 -25.42 11.70 -2.45
N GLU A 402 -26.58 11.12 -2.16
CA GLU A 402 -27.45 10.46 -3.14
C GLU A 402 -27.92 11.40 -4.27
N ALA A 403 -28.03 12.71 -3.98
CA ALA A 403 -28.49 13.69 -4.97
C ALA A 403 -27.45 13.95 -6.06
N LYS A 404 -26.16 13.86 -5.73
CA LYS A 404 -25.03 14.12 -6.64
C LYS A 404 -23.96 13.02 -6.50
N PRO A 405 -24.27 11.78 -6.90
CA PRO A 405 -23.38 10.65 -6.69
C PRO A 405 -22.18 10.72 -7.65
N ILE A 406 -20.98 10.52 -7.08
CA ILE A 406 -19.74 10.43 -7.80
C ILE A 406 -19.06 9.09 -7.43
N VAL A 407 -18.37 8.46 -8.37
CA VAL A 407 -17.48 7.31 -8.10
C VAL A 407 -16.05 7.78 -8.29
N LEU A 408 -15.29 7.76 -7.22
CA LEU A 408 -13.86 8.04 -7.26
C LEU A 408 -13.14 6.85 -7.88
N GLU A 409 -11.94 7.08 -8.40
CA GLU A 409 -11.11 6.00 -8.92
C GLU A 409 -10.90 4.92 -7.85
N SER A 410 -11.21 3.68 -8.20
CA SER A 410 -11.06 2.54 -7.30
C SER A 410 -9.59 2.18 -7.11
N ILE A 411 -9.23 1.75 -5.91
CA ILE A 411 -7.92 1.16 -5.63
C ILE A 411 -7.86 -0.18 -6.36
N THR A 412 -6.87 -0.38 -7.24
CA THR A 412 -6.61 -1.67 -7.86
C THR A 412 -5.71 -2.49 -6.95
N PHE A 413 -6.19 -3.63 -6.49
CA PHE A 413 -5.43 -4.52 -5.62
C PHE A 413 -4.73 -5.60 -6.44
N PRO A 414 -3.47 -5.96 -6.12
CA PRO A 414 -2.78 -7.06 -6.76
C PRO A 414 -3.45 -8.39 -6.48
N GLU A 415 -3.31 -9.33 -7.41
CA GLU A 415 -3.81 -10.70 -7.23
C GLU A 415 -2.93 -11.48 -6.25
N PRO A 416 -3.52 -12.33 -5.40
CA PRO A 416 -2.77 -13.20 -4.50
C PRO A 416 -1.81 -14.12 -5.24
N VAL A 417 -0.66 -14.42 -4.63
CA VAL A 417 0.41 -15.22 -5.25
C VAL A 417 0.63 -16.59 -4.59
N ILE A 418 0.12 -16.79 -3.37
CA ILE A 418 0.18 -18.08 -2.68
C ILE A 418 -1.19 -18.50 -2.14
N GLU A 419 -1.37 -19.80 -1.95
CA GLU A 419 -2.59 -20.40 -1.41
C GLU A 419 -2.28 -21.42 -0.30
N LEU A 420 -3.20 -21.54 0.65
CA LEU A 420 -3.21 -22.57 1.69
C LEU A 420 -4.57 -23.29 1.69
N ALA A 421 -4.56 -24.58 1.94
CA ALA A 421 -5.76 -25.32 2.30
C ALA A 421 -6.02 -25.20 3.81
N VAL A 422 -7.25 -24.93 4.20
CA VAL A 422 -7.66 -24.81 5.60
C VAL A 422 -8.86 -25.74 5.85
N GLU A 423 -8.71 -26.65 6.81
CA GLU A 423 -9.73 -27.64 7.14
C GLU A 423 -10.16 -27.51 8.60
N PRO A 424 -11.46 -27.31 8.89
CA PRO A 424 -11.94 -27.23 10.26
C PRO A 424 -11.82 -28.61 10.96
N LYS A 425 -11.42 -28.63 12.24
CA LYS A 425 -11.30 -29.89 13.00
C LYS A 425 -12.63 -30.52 13.35
N THR A 426 -13.65 -29.68 13.53
CA THR A 426 -15.01 -30.15 13.90
C THR A 426 -16.07 -29.42 13.06
N LYS A 427 -17.30 -29.97 13.05
CA LYS A 427 -18.44 -29.33 12.38
C LYS A 427 -18.79 -27.97 13.00
N ALA A 428 -18.61 -27.80 14.31
CA ALA A 428 -18.81 -26.52 14.97
C ALA A 428 -17.74 -25.48 14.58
N ASP A 429 -16.53 -25.93 14.28
CA ASP A 429 -15.46 -25.05 13.77
C ASP A 429 -15.71 -24.65 12.32
N GLN A 430 -16.42 -25.43 11.53
CA GLN A 430 -16.77 -25.09 10.14
C GLN A 430 -17.61 -23.81 10.08
N ASP A 431 -18.63 -23.67 10.91
CA ASP A 431 -19.50 -22.50 10.95
C ASP A 431 -18.70 -21.25 11.41
N LYS A 432 -17.86 -21.41 12.44
CA LYS A 432 -16.97 -20.34 12.92
C LYS A 432 -15.95 -19.94 11.86
N MET A 433 -15.35 -20.90 11.16
CA MET A 433 -14.39 -20.66 10.10
C MET A 433 -15.01 -19.87 8.96
N ALA A 434 -16.23 -20.22 8.52
CA ALA A 434 -16.92 -19.49 7.47
C ALA A 434 -17.13 -18.00 7.86
N VAL A 435 -17.57 -17.74 9.09
CA VAL A 435 -17.74 -16.37 9.61
C VAL A 435 -16.40 -15.64 9.72
N ALA A 436 -15.36 -16.31 10.24
CA ALA A 436 -14.02 -15.72 10.37
C ALA A 436 -13.44 -15.33 9.01
N LEU A 437 -13.45 -16.26 8.06
CA LEU A 437 -12.92 -16.03 6.71
C LEU A 437 -13.68 -14.93 5.98
N GLN A 438 -15.01 -14.87 6.11
CA GLN A 438 -15.82 -13.80 5.53
C GLN A 438 -15.45 -12.43 6.10
N ARG A 439 -15.23 -12.32 7.43
CA ARG A 439 -14.83 -11.07 8.07
C ARG A 439 -13.43 -10.65 7.66
N LEU A 440 -12.46 -11.57 7.68
CA LEU A 440 -11.08 -11.30 7.26
C LEU A 440 -11.02 -10.85 5.79
N ALA A 441 -11.79 -11.49 4.89
CA ALA A 441 -11.90 -11.09 3.50
C ALA A 441 -12.59 -9.72 3.29
N ALA A 442 -13.46 -9.30 4.21
CA ALA A 442 -14.05 -7.97 4.18
C ALA A 442 -13.05 -6.87 4.62
N GLU A 443 -12.09 -7.21 5.50
CA GLU A 443 -11.04 -6.30 5.94
C GLU A 443 -9.92 -6.15 4.91
N ASP A 444 -9.53 -7.25 4.27
CA ASP A 444 -8.41 -7.31 3.35
C ASP A 444 -8.85 -7.77 1.95
N PRO A 445 -8.88 -6.86 0.98
CA PRO A 445 -9.31 -7.20 -0.38
C PRO A 445 -8.33 -8.10 -1.15
N THR A 446 -7.10 -8.28 -0.68
CA THR A 446 -6.12 -9.24 -1.25
C THR A 446 -6.20 -10.63 -0.65
N PHE A 447 -6.97 -10.77 0.43
CA PHE A 447 -7.28 -12.07 1.00
C PHE A 447 -8.49 -12.68 0.30
N ARG A 448 -8.26 -13.76 -0.41
CA ARG A 448 -9.33 -14.47 -1.13
C ARG A 448 -9.61 -15.82 -0.52
N VAL A 449 -10.89 -16.16 -0.52
CA VAL A 449 -11.39 -17.46 -0.01
C VAL A 449 -12.21 -18.11 -1.12
N HIS A 450 -11.84 -19.33 -1.48
CA HIS A 450 -12.62 -20.13 -2.41
C HIS A 450 -12.65 -21.60 -1.97
N THR A 451 -13.67 -22.33 -2.43
CA THR A 451 -13.75 -23.76 -2.23
C THR A 451 -13.33 -24.46 -3.50
N ASP A 452 -12.33 -25.29 -3.39
CA ASP A 452 -11.89 -26.16 -4.48
C ASP A 452 -13.01 -27.17 -4.80
N GLN A 453 -13.46 -27.17 -6.06
CA GLN A 453 -14.62 -27.98 -6.47
C GLN A 453 -14.36 -29.47 -6.51
N GLU A 454 -13.09 -29.87 -6.73
CA GLU A 454 -12.72 -31.28 -6.79
C GLU A 454 -12.45 -31.87 -5.42
N SER A 455 -11.64 -31.20 -4.61
CA SER A 455 -11.27 -31.66 -3.26
C SER A 455 -12.27 -31.27 -2.18
N SER A 456 -13.21 -30.35 -2.47
CA SER A 456 -14.12 -29.71 -1.49
C SER A 456 -13.39 -29.01 -0.34
N GLN A 457 -12.09 -28.75 -0.48
CA GLN A 457 -11.28 -28.03 0.50
C GLN A 457 -11.51 -26.53 0.41
N THR A 458 -11.56 -25.87 1.55
CA THR A 458 -11.51 -24.41 1.62
C THR A 458 -10.05 -23.98 1.43
N ARG A 459 -9.80 -23.17 0.39
CA ARG A 459 -8.51 -22.57 0.14
C ARG A 459 -8.56 -21.08 0.42
N ILE A 460 -7.49 -20.59 1.01
CA ILE A 460 -7.25 -19.17 1.27
C ILE A 460 -6.03 -18.73 0.48
N ALA A 461 -6.10 -17.56 -0.16
CA ALA A 461 -5.04 -17.01 -0.97
C ALA A 461 -4.63 -15.63 -0.45
N GLY A 462 -3.33 -15.30 -0.56
CA GLY A 462 -2.75 -14.06 -0.05
C GLY A 462 -1.45 -13.66 -0.75
N MET A 463 -0.87 -12.53 -0.31
CA MET A 463 0.28 -11.90 -0.95
C MET A 463 1.62 -12.54 -0.61
N GLY A 464 1.71 -13.26 0.53
CA GLY A 464 2.94 -13.90 0.98
C GLY A 464 2.71 -14.86 2.14
N GLU A 465 3.76 -15.59 2.55
CA GLU A 465 3.68 -16.55 3.66
C GLU A 465 3.29 -15.86 4.96
N LEU A 466 3.94 -14.75 5.29
CA LEU A 466 3.67 -14.00 6.50
C LEU A 466 2.25 -13.46 6.51
N HIS A 467 1.75 -12.96 5.38
CA HIS A 467 0.38 -12.49 5.25
C HIS A 467 -0.64 -13.58 5.61
N LEU A 468 -0.52 -14.76 5.01
CA LEU A 468 -1.43 -15.88 5.30
C LEU A 468 -1.24 -16.44 6.72
N GLU A 469 -0.01 -16.47 7.22
CA GLU A 469 0.27 -16.88 8.61
C GLU A 469 -0.44 -15.99 9.63
N VAL A 470 -0.37 -14.66 9.43
CA VAL A 470 -1.06 -13.67 10.27
C VAL A 470 -2.58 -13.87 10.22
N LEU A 471 -3.17 -14.03 9.04
CA LEU A 471 -4.61 -14.21 8.90
C LEU A 471 -5.11 -15.54 9.50
N VAL A 472 -4.34 -16.61 9.33
CA VAL A 472 -4.61 -17.91 9.98
C VAL A 472 -4.54 -17.78 11.51
N ASP A 473 -3.51 -17.14 12.03
CA ASP A 473 -3.36 -16.96 13.47
C ASP A 473 -4.48 -16.08 14.06
N ARG A 474 -4.90 -15.02 13.35
CA ARG A 474 -6.09 -14.24 13.69
C ARG A 474 -7.37 -15.10 13.72
N MET A 475 -7.55 -15.96 12.72
CA MET A 475 -8.68 -16.90 12.68
C MET A 475 -8.69 -17.83 13.90
N LEU A 476 -7.52 -18.33 14.31
CA LEU A 476 -7.39 -19.22 15.45
C LEU A 476 -7.60 -18.48 16.79
N ARG A 477 -6.99 -17.31 16.99
CA ARG A 477 -7.01 -16.56 18.26
C ARG A 477 -8.26 -15.71 18.45
N GLU A 478 -8.60 -14.86 17.48
CA GLU A 478 -9.72 -13.92 17.61
C GLU A 478 -11.08 -14.63 17.47
N PHE A 479 -11.19 -15.55 16.51
CA PHE A 479 -12.45 -16.24 16.23
C PHE A 479 -12.54 -17.61 16.90
N LYS A 480 -11.46 -18.06 17.56
CA LYS A 480 -11.40 -19.35 18.29
C LYS A 480 -11.78 -20.54 17.41
N VAL A 481 -11.36 -20.52 16.14
CA VAL A 481 -11.53 -21.62 15.19
C VAL A 481 -10.42 -22.64 15.41
N GLN A 482 -10.76 -23.93 15.39
CA GLN A 482 -9.78 -25.01 15.37
C GLN A 482 -9.69 -25.56 13.94
N ALA A 483 -8.54 -25.37 13.28
CA ALA A 483 -8.33 -25.79 11.90
C ALA A 483 -6.97 -26.47 11.72
N ASN A 484 -6.88 -27.35 10.71
CA ASN A 484 -5.64 -27.83 10.16
C ASN A 484 -5.27 -26.94 8.96
N VAL A 485 -4.02 -26.54 8.87
CA VAL A 485 -3.51 -25.67 7.80
C VAL A 485 -2.55 -26.46 6.96
N GLY A 486 -2.80 -26.50 5.65
CA GLY A 486 -1.93 -27.16 4.67
C GLY A 486 -0.62 -26.38 4.45
N ARG A 487 0.25 -26.94 3.61
CA ARG A 487 1.49 -26.25 3.17
C ARG A 487 1.15 -25.20 2.11
N PRO A 488 1.90 -24.08 2.05
CA PRO A 488 1.75 -23.10 1.00
C PRO A 488 1.94 -23.70 -0.38
N GLN A 489 1.12 -23.29 -1.32
CA GLN A 489 1.22 -23.66 -2.73
C GLN A 489 1.26 -22.39 -3.58
N VAL A 490 1.98 -22.46 -4.67
CA VAL A 490 2.10 -21.34 -5.62
C VAL A 490 0.82 -21.23 -6.44
N SER A 491 0.30 -20.03 -6.58
CA SER A 491 -0.80 -19.73 -7.48
C SER A 491 -0.30 -19.57 -8.91
N TYR A 492 -0.27 -20.67 -9.64
CA TYR A 492 0.03 -20.66 -11.07
C TYR A 492 -1.07 -19.97 -11.87
N ARG A 493 -0.74 -19.52 -13.09
CA ARG A 493 -1.66 -18.94 -14.08
C ARG A 493 -1.49 -19.60 -15.42
N GLU A 494 -2.49 -19.42 -16.29
CA GLU A 494 -2.40 -19.78 -17.70
C GLU A 494 -2.39 -18.50 -18.55
N ALA A 495 -1.74 -18.53 -19.69
CA ALA A 495 -1.80 -17.47 -20.69
C ALA A 495 -1.75 -18.05 -22.10
N ILE A 496 -2.11 -17.26 -23.10
CA ILE A 496 -2.01 -17.64 -24.52
C ILE A 496 -0.81 -16.94 -25.16
N ARG A 497 -0.16 -17.62 -26.12
CA ARG A 497 1.01 -17.07 -26.82
C ARG A 497 0.68 -16.49 -28.19
N ARG A 498 -0.42 -16.89 -28.80
CA ARG A 498 -0.79 -16.45 -30.15
C ARG A 498 -2.29 -16.14 -30.25
N PRO A 499 -2.67 -15.21 -31.13
CA PRO A 499 -4.07 -14.94 -31.41
C PRO A 499 -4.74 -16.17 -32.04
N THR A 500 -6.01 -16.36 -31.73
CA THR A 500 -6.80 -17.46 -32.30
C THR A 500 -8.26 -17.05 -32.43
N LYS A 501 -8.95 -17.70 -33.40
CA LYS A 501 -10.40 -17.61 -33.56
C LYS A 501 -11.02 -18.94 -33.18
N ALA A 502 -12.04 -18.93 -32.36
CA ALA A 502 -12.68 -20.12 -31.85
C ALA A 502 -14.20 -19.96 -31.81
N GLU A 503 -14.89 -21.06 -31.99
CA GLU A 503 -16.34 -21.13 -32.08
C GLU A 503 -16.88 -22.00 -30.95
N GLY A 504 -17.89 -21.50 -30.23
CA GLY A 504 -18.65 -22.27 -29.25
C GLY A 504 -20.09 -22.39 -29.69
N ARG A 505 -20.56 -23.64 -29.90
CA ARG A 505 -21.91 -23.93 -30.31
C ARG A 505 -22.57 -24.88 -29.32
N PHE A 506 -23.57 -24.38 -28.60
CA PHE A 506 -24.35 -25.16 -27.66
C PHE A 506 -25.73 -25.43 -28.23
N VAL A 507 -26.05 -26.70 -28.50
CA VAL A 507 -27.35 -27.13 -28.98
C VAL A 507 -27.82 -28.30 -28.16
N ARG A 508 -28.98 -28.14 -27.50
CA ARG A 508 -29.62 -29.21 -26.73
C ARG A 508 -31.10 -29.27 -27.03
N GLN A 509 -31.57 -30.44 -27.42
CA GLN A 509 -32.97 -30.71 -27.70
C GLN A 509 -33.44 -31.86 -26.80
N THR A 510 -34.28 -31.56 -25.83
CA THR A 510 -34.86 -32.57 -24.92
C THR A 510 -36.34 -32.33 -24.83
N GLY A 511 -37.09 -32.99 -25.72
CA GLY A 511 -38.55 -33.19 -25.61
C GLY A 511 -39.39 -31.97 -25.23
N GLY A 512 -39.12 -30.78 -25.83
CA GLY A 512 -39.80 -29.51 -25.51
C GLY A 512 -39.09 -28.35 -26.20
N LYS A 513 -39.04 -27.19 -25.52
CA LYS A 513 -38.31 -25.99 -25.99
C LYS A 513 -36.82 -26.33 -26.08
N GLY A 514 -36.20 -26.15 -27.24
CA GLY A 514 -34.77 -26.37 -27.48
C GLY A 514 -33.91 -25.32 -26.76
N GLN A 515 -32.61 -25.57 -26.65
CA GLN A 515 -31.61 -24.60 -26.20
C GLN A 515 -30.57 -24.39 -27.32
N TYR A 516 -30.36 -23.16 -27.71
CA TYR A 516 -29.41 -22.79 -28.75
C TYR A 516 -28.56 -21.60 -28.33
N GLY A 517 -27.26 -21.76 -28.41
CA GLY A 517 -26.28 -20.69 -28.21
C GLY A 517 -25.11 -20.87 -29.18
N HIS A 518 -24.69 -19.79 -29.82
CA HIS A 518 -23.57 -19.82 -30.76
C HIS A 518 -22.80 -18.50 -30.67
N ALA A 519 -21.52 -18.57 -30.35
CA ALA A 519 -20.61 -17.43 -30.25
C ALA A 519 -19.28 -17.75 -30.94
N VAL A 520 -18.75 -16.81 -31.66
CA VAL A 520 -17.41 -16.86 -32.24
C VAL A 520 -16.54 -15.78 -31.63
N LEU A 521 -15.49 -16.20 -30.99
CA LEU A 521 -14.54 -15.32 -30.31
C LEU A 521 -13.22 -15.26 -31.06
N GLN A 522 -12.62 -14.08 -31.03
CA GLN A 522 -11.20 -13.88 -31.30
C GLN A 522 -10.52 -13.64 -29.97
N LEU A 523 -9.54 -14.48 -29.60
CA LEU A 523 -8.71 -14.33 -28.45
C LEU A 523 -7.33 -13.83 -28.85
N GLU A 524 -6.82 -12.82 -28.17
CA GLU A 524 -5.52 -12.21 -28.42
C GLU A 524 -4.74 -12.09 -27.10
N PRO A 525 -3.43 -12.43 -27.08
CA PRO A 525 -2.61 -12.21 -25.90
C PRO A 525 -2.45 -10.71 -25.67
N LEU A 526 -2.46 -10.32 -24.41
CA LEU A 526 -2.13 -8.98 -23.93
C LEU A 526 -0.72 -8.97 -23.31
N GLU A 527 -0.21 -7.78 -23.04
CA GLU A 527 1.01 -7.62 -22.25
C GLU A 527 0.83 -8.16 -20.84
N ARG A 528 1.93 -8.63 -20.21
CA ARG A 528 1.89 -9.20 -18.87
C ARG A 528 1.40 -8.18 -17.85
N GLY A 529 0.37 -8.57 -17.08
CA GLY A 529 -0.28 -7.72 -16.09
C GLY A 529 -1.45 -6.88 -16.62
N ALA A 530 -1.80 -6.97 -17.91
CA ALA A 530 -2.94 -6.26 -18.49
C ALA A 530 -4.31 -6.87 -18.11
N GLY A 531 -4.32 -8.12 -17.64
CA GLY A 531 -5.53 -8.78 -17.15
C GLY A 531 -6.46 -9.22 -18.26
N PHE A 532 -7.75 -8.89 -18.15
CA PHE A 532 -8.78 -9.30 -19.10
C PHE A 532 -9.45 -8.11 -19.77
N GLU A 533 -9.49 -8.13 -21.11
CA GLU A 533 -10.23 -7.15 -21.92
C GLU A 533 -11.38 -7.81 -22.68
N TRP A 534 -12.53 -7.12 -22.77
CA TRP A 534 -13.68 -7.55 -23.54
C TRP A 534 -14.07 -6.51 -24.59
N GLU A 535 -14.32 -6.97 -25.81
CA GLU A 535 -14.81 -6.15 -26.91
C GLU A 535 -15.86 -6.92 -27.74
N SER A 536 -16.82 -6.20 -28.30
CA SER A 536 -17.78 -6.79 -29.27
C SER A 536 -17.71 -6.04 -30.60
N LYS A 537 -17.46 -6.79 -31.68
CA LYS A 537 -17.42 -6.33 -33.06
C LYS A 537 -18.55 -6.93 -33.91
N ILE A 538 -19.67 -7.30 -33.30
CA ILE A 538 -20.82 -7.83 -34.02
C ILE A 538 -21.41 -6.78 -34.95
N VAL A 539 -21.57 -7.16 -36.25
CA VAL A 539 -22.17 -6.36 -37.30
C VAL A 539 -23.46 -7.03 -37.77
N GLY A 540 -24.47 -6.26 -38.13
CA GLY A 540 -25.70 -6.78 -38.71
C GLY A 540 -26.66 -7.53 -37.77
N GLY A 541 -26.44 -7.47 -36.45
CA GLY A 541 -27.37 -8.07 -35.49
C GLY A 541 -27.29 -9.60 -35.39
N ALA A 542 -26.20 -10.21 -35.81
CA ALA A 542 -26.00 -11.67 -35.77
C ALA A 542 -26.21 -12.25 -34.35
N VAL A 543 -25.85 -11.49 -33.30
CA VAL A 543 -26.15 -11.78 -31.92
C VAL A 543 -26.75 -10.52 -31.27
N PRO A 544 -28.03 -10.56 -30.78
CA PRO A 544 -28.65 -9.45 -30.06
C PRO A 544 -27.82 -8.95 -28.86
N ARG A 545 -27.84 -7.64 -28.62
CA ARG A 545 -27.04 -6.99 -27.56
C ARG A 545 -27.33 -7.53 -26.17
N GLU A 546 -28.58 -7.95 -25.94
CA GLU A 546 -29.01 -8.54 -24.63
C GLU A 546 -28.20 -9.79 -24.26
N TYR A 547 -27.65 -10.53 -25.22
CA TYR A 547 -26.86 -11.74 -24.96
C TYR A 547 -25.36 -11.49 -24.80
N TRP A 548 -24.85 -10.29 -25.12
CA TRP A 548 -23.40 -10.01 -25.10
C TRP A 548 -22.85 -10.17 -23.67
N ARG A 549 -23.58 -9.68 -22.68
CA ARG A 549 -23.21 -9.81 -21.27
C ARG A 549 -23.16 -11.27 -20.82
N ALA A 550 -24.14 -12.06 -21.21
CA ALA A 550 -24.17 -13.49 -20.89
C ALA A 550 -22.98 -14.25 -21.52
N ILE A 551 -22.61 -13.92 -22.78
CA ILE A 551 -21.43 -14.47 -23.45
C ILE A 551 -20.16 -14.07 -22.70
N GLU A 552 -20.00 -12.79 -22.36
CA GLU A 552 -18.87 -12.27 -21.58
C GLU A 552 -18.73 -12.99 -20.25
N GLU A 553 -19.82 -13.16 -19.50
CA GLU A 553 -19.83 -13.91 -18.24
C GLU A 553 -19.38 -15.36 -18.45
N GLY A 554 -19.82 -16.00 -19.50
CA GLY A 554 -19.40 -17.36 -19.86
C GLY A 554 -17.92 -17.46 -20.20
N VAL A 555 -17.37 -16.47 -20.88
CA VAL A 555 -15.94 -16.36 -21.16
C VAL A 555 -15.15 -16.18 -19.85
N LYS A 556 -15.54 -15.22 -19.02
CA LYS A 556 -14.89 -14.97 -17.73
C LYS A 556 -14.86 -16.19 -16.81
N GLU A 557 -15.98 -16.92 -16.72
CA GLU A 557 -16.03 -18.15 -15.93
C GLU A 557 -15.11 -19.26 -16.47
N ALA A 558 -15.06 -19.40 -17.81
CA ALA A 558 -14.16 -20.37 -18.44
C ALA A 558 -12.69 -20.05 -18.19
N LEU A 559 -12.31 -18.75 -18.29
CA LEU A 559 -10.95 -18.30 -18.06
C LEU A 559 -10.58 -18.39 -16.56
N ALA A 560 -11.51 -18.07 -15.67
CA ALA A 560 -11.26 -18.17 -14.22
C ALA A 560 -11.07 -19.63 -13.76
N GLY A 561 -11.76 -20.58 -14.38
CA GLY A 561 -11.60 -22.02 -14.10
C GLY A 561 -10.37 -22.67 -14.74
N GLY A 562 -9.65 -21.94 -15.60
CA GLY A 562 -8.54 -22.48 -16.37
C GLY A 562 -8.96 -23.47 -17.46
N VAL A 563 -8.04 -23.81 -18.33
CA VAL A 563 -8.33 -24.65 -19.51
C VAL A 563 -7.39 -25.84 -19.65
N VAL A 564 -6.10 -25.65 -19.32
CA VAL A 564 -5.05 -26.66 -19.55
C VAL A 564 -4.75 -27.43 -18.26
N ALA A 565 -4.56 -26.72 -17.18
CA ALA A 565 -4.20 -27.26 -15.87
C ALA A 565 -5.11 -26.77 -14.74
N GLY A 566 -6.22 -26.10 -15.07
CA GLY A 566 -7.16 -25.59 -14.08
C GLY A 566 -6.71 -24.29 -13.39
N PHE A 567 -5.66 -23.63 -13.90
CA PHE A 567 -5.22 -22.35 -13.37
C PHE A 567 -5.89 -21.19 -14.13
N PRO A 568 -6.26 -20.09 -13.45
CA PRO A 568 -6.89 -18.95 -14.11
C PRO A 568 -6.08 -18.45 -15.30
N VAL A 569 -6.75 -18.21 -16.45
CA VAL A 569 -6.14 -17.62 -17.64
C VAL A 569 -6.12 -16.10 -17.50
N ILE A 570 -4.95 -15.49 -17.66
CA ILE A 570 -4.74 -14.05 -17.56
C ILE A 570 -4.16 -13.46 -18.84
N ASP A 571 -4.14 -12.13 -18.94
CA ASP A 571 -3.54 -11.35 -20.04
C ASP A 571 -4.11 -11.74 -21.40
N VAL A 572 -5.45 -11.72 -21.49
CA VAL A 572 -6.17 -12.09 -22.70
C VAL A 572 -7.26 -11.09 -23.05
N LYS A 573 -7.30 -10.66 -24.30
CA LYS A 573 -8.41 -9.93 -24.91
C LYS A 573 -9.33 -10.89 -25.61
N ALA A 574 -10.61 -10.84 -25.27
CA ALA A 574 -11.66 -11.61 -25.93
C ALA A 574 -12.57 -10.67 -26.73
N THR A 575 -12.61 -10.85 -28.03
CA THR A 575 -13.47 -10.07 -28.93
C THR A 575 -14.55 -10.97 -29.51
N LEU A 576 -15.83 -10.64 -29.28
CA LEU A 576 -16.95 -11.29 -29.88
C LEU A 576 -17.07 -10.78 -31.34
N VAL A 577 -16.75 -11.65 -32.31
CA VAL A 577 -16.66 -11.26 -33.72
C VAL A 577 -17.83 -11.75 -34.58
N ASP A 578 -18.47 -12.87 -34.19
CA ASP A 578 -19.59 -13.46 -34.91
C ASP A 578 -20.43 -14.36 -33.99
N GLY A 579 -21.52 -14.86 -34.47
CA GLY A 579 -22.40 -15.80 -33.80
C GLY A 579 -23.74 -15.93 -34.49
N SER A 580 -24.65 -16.66 -33.86
CA SER A 580 -26.03 -16.73 -34.33
C SER A 580 -26.98 -17.02 -33.15
N TYR A 581 -28.21 -16.62 -33.30
CA TYR A 581 -29.27 -16.89 -32.34
C TYR A 581 -30.50 -17.51 -33.00
N HIS A 582 -31.34 -18.12 -32.18
CA HIS A 582 -32.62 -18.65 -32.61
C HIS A 582 -33.73 -17.99 -31.79
N GLU A 583 -34.72 -17.38 -32.41
CA GLU A 583 -35.75 -16.56 -31.76
C GLU A 583 -36.49 -17.28 -30.62
N VAL A 584 -36.64 -18.60 -30.70
CA VAL A 584 -37.40 -19.40 -29.73
C VAL A 584 -36.48 -20.14 -28.73
N ASP A 585 -35.32 -20.64 -29.23
CA ASP A 585 -34.47 -21.58 -28.45
C ASP A 585 -33.24 -20.91 -27.84
N SER A 586 -32.93 -19.65 -28.20
CA SER A 586 -31.84 -18.92 -27.55
C SER A 586 -32.25 -18.37 -26.21
N SER A 587 -31.32 -18.45 -25.24
CA SER A 587 -31.46 -17.93 -23.89
C SER A 587 -30.10 -17.42 -23.40
N GLU A 588 -30.11 -16.55 -22.40
CA GLU A 588 -28.87 -16.08 -21.75
C GLU A 588 -27.97 -17.25 -21.30
N MET A 589 -28.58 -18.29 -20.69
CA MET A 589 -27.83 -19.48 -20.26
C MET A 589 -27.19 -20.24 -21.45
N ALA A 590 -27.89 -20.42 -22.53
CA ALA A 590 -27.35 -21.10 -23.74
C ALA A 590 -26.21 -20.30 -24.36
N MET A 591 -26.32 -18.96 -24.41
CA MET A 591 -25.29 -18.06 -24.91
C MET A 591 -24.10 -18.00 -23.98
N LYS A 592 -24.30 -18.02 -22.64
CA LYS A 592 -23.24 -18.12 -21.65
C LYS A 592 -22.41 -19.40 -21.83
N ILE A 593 -23.09 -20.54 -22.01
CA ILE A 593 -22.42 -21.82 -22.28
C ILE A 593 -21.65 -21.77 -23.59
N ALA A 594 -22.23 -21.19 -24.67
CA ALA A 594 -21.54 -21.02 -25.95
C ALA A 594 -20.27 -20.15 -25.81
N GLY A 595 -20.33 -19.04 -25.05
CA GLY A 595 -19.15 -18.22 -24.74
C GLY A 595 -18.08 -19.00 -24.02
N SER A 596 -18.45 -19.78 -22.98
CA SER A 596 -17.54 -20.65 -22.25
C SER A 596 -16.88 -21.70 -23.16
N MET A 597 -17.64 -22.35 -24.05
CA MET A 597 -17.10 -23.32 -24.98
C MET A 597 -16.13 -22.69 -25.98
N ALA A 598 -16.47 -21.52 -26.53
CA ALA A 598 -15.59 -20.77 -27.42
C ALA A 598 -14.28 -20.35 -26.77
N ALA A 599 -14.34 -19.88 -25.49
CA ALA A 599 -13.16 -19.51 -24.73
C ALA A 599 -12.23 -20.73 -24.49
N LYS A 600 -12.76 -21.85 -24.05
CA LYS A 600 -11.97 -23.08 -23.83
C LYS A 600 -11.33 -23.61 -25.11
N ASP A 601 -12.06 -23.68 -26.22
CA ASP A 601 -11.53 -24.08 -27.51
C ASP A 601 -10.44 -23.10 -27.98
N GLY A 602 -10.68 -21.80 -27.80
CA GLY A 602 -9.73 -20.76 -28.18
C GLY A 602 -8.43 -20.82 -27.43
N VAL A 603 -8.48 -20.91 -26.11
CA VAL A 603 -7.27 -21.04 -25.26
C VAL A 603 -6.48 -22.29 -25.65
N THR A 604 -7.17 -23.44 -25.86
CA THR A 604 -6.51 -24.70 -26.25
C THR A 604 -5.76 -24.55 -27.57
N LYS A 605 -6.30 -23.82 -28.54
CA LYS A 605 -5.71 -23.61 -29.88
C LYS A 605 -4.65 -22.50 -29.90
N ALA A 606 -4.61 -21.65 -28.91
CA ALA A 606 -3.78 -20.44 -28.84
C ALA A 606 -2.36 -20.68 -28.28
N ASP A 607 -1.89 -21.93 -28.26
CA ASP A 607 -0.60 -22.32 -27.69
C ASP A 607 -0.46 -21.86 -26.22
N PRO A 608 -1.23 -22.47 -25.30
CA PRO A 608 -1.28 -22.03 -23.91
C PRO A 608 0.04 -22.28 -23.17
N ALA A 609 0.39 -21.38 -22.25
CA ALA A 609 1.54 -21.45 -21.35
C ALA A 609 1.09 -21.45 -19.90
N ILE A 610 1.81 -22.19 -19.04
CA ILE A 610 1.69 -22.06 -17.59
C ILE A 610 2.64 -20.97 -17.11
N LEU A 611 2.17 -20.11 -16.23
CA LEU A 611 2.92 -19.02 -15.65
C LEU A 611 3.13 -19.25 -14.14
N GLU A 612 4.32 -18.90 -13.66
CA GLU A 612 4.68 -18.88 -12.24
C GLU A 612 5.00 -17.46 -11.76
N PRO A 613 4.70 -17.12 -10.50
CA PRO A 613 5.06 -15.83 -9.94
C PRO A 613 6.57 -15.75 -9.72
N MET A 614 7.18 -14.68 -10.22
CA MET A 614 8.58 -14.33 -10.03
C MET A 614 8.70 -13.30 -8.90
N MET A 615 9.62 -13.55 -8.00
CA MET A 615 9.96 -12.65 -6.90
C MET A 615 11.23 -11.89 -7.24
N GLN A 616 11.20 -10.57 -7.06
CA GLN A 616 12.41 -9.76 -7.00
C GLN A 616 13.02 -9.96 -5.62
N VAL A 617 14.20 -10.53 -5.57
CA VAL A 617 14.93 -10.89 -4.34
C VAL A 617 16.17 -10.03 -4.22
N GLU A 618 16.35 -9.38 -3.07
CA GLU A 618 17.61 -8.73 -2.72
C GLU A 618 18.23 -9.43 -1.51
N VAL A 619 19.46 -9.88 -1.64
CA VAL A 619 20.22 -10.50 -0.55
C VAL A 619 21.41 -9.62 -0.20
N THR A 620 21.47 -9.16 1.04
CA THR A 620 22.63 -8.45 1.60
C THR A 620 23.47 -9.44 2.40
N THR A 621 24.73 -9.61 2.00
CA THR A 621 25.64 -10.60 2.60
C THR A 621 27.06 -10.05 2.69
N PRO A 622 27.89 -10.49 3.67
CA PRO A 622 29.33 -10.25 3.64
C PRO A 622 29.96 -10.82 2.37
N GLU A 623 31.05 -10.22 1.91
CA GLU A 623 31.75 -10.62 0.68
C GLU A 623 32.15 -12.10 0.67
N ASP A 624 32.55 -12.63 1.82
CA ASP A 624 32.98 -14.05 1.99
C ASP A 624 31.87 -15.04 1.57
N PHE A 625 30.60 -14.70 1.68
CA PHE A 625 29.48 -15.58 1.34
C PHE A 625 28.80 -15.24 0.00
N MET A 626 29.27 -14.20 -0.70
CA MET A 626 28.63 -13.73 -1.94
C MET A 626 28.57 -14.86 -2.99
N GLY A 627 29.66 -15.61 -3.16
CA GLY A 627 29.73 -16.72 -4.12
C GLY A 627 28.73 -17.84 -3.82
N ASP A 628 28.60 -18.22 -2.55
CA ASP A 628 27.67 -19.26 -2.10
C ASP A 628 26.21 -18.82 -2.31
N VAL A 629 25.89 -17.57 -2.00
CA VAL A 629 24.54 -16.99 -2.19
C VAL A 629 24.18 -16.94 -3.68
N ILE A 630 25.09 -16.46 -4.55
CA ILE A 630 24.86 -16.44 -6.01
C ILE A 630 24.67 -17.87 -6.54
N GLY A 631 25.52 -18.82 -6.12
CA GLY A 631 25.39 -20.22 -6.49
C GLY A 631 24.06 -20.83 -6.08
N ASN A 632 23.60 -20.50 -4.88
CA ASN A 632 22.31 -20.95 -4.35
C ASN A 632 21.12 -20.34 -5.12
N LEU A 633 21.12 -19.03 -5.36
CA LEU A 633 20.06 -18.37 -6.14
C LEU A 633 19.99 -18.93 -7.57
N ASN A 634 21.13 -19.18 -8.22
CA ASN A 634 21.18 -19.81 -9.53
C ASN A 634 20.61 -21.24 -9.50
N ALA A 635 20.91 -22.04 -8.47
CA ALA A 635 20.35 -23.38 -8.28
C ALA A 635 18.81 -23.34 -8.12
N LYS A 636 18.28 -22.23 -7.62
CA LYS A 636 16.84 -21.94 -7.48
C LYS A 636 16.22 -21.30 -8.73
N ARG A 637 16.83 -21.48 -9.88
CA ARG A 637 16.38 -20.88 -11.17
C ARG A 637 16.35 -19.34 -11.14
N GLY A 638 17.10 -18.72 -10.24
CA GLY A 638 17.21 -17.27 -10.13
C GLY A 638 18.00 -16.66 -11.29
N GLN A 639 17.55 -15.53 -11.78
CA GLN A 639 18.29 -14.67 -12.69
C GLN A 639 18.90 -13.53 -11.89
N ILE A 640 20.23 -13.44 -11.89
CA ILE A 640 20.93 -12.34 -11.21
C ILE A 640 20.89 -11.10 -12.09
N ASP A 641 20.30 -10.03 -11.56
CA ASP A 641 20.14 -8.76 -12.29
C ASP A 641 21.29 -7.80 -12.02
N GLY A 642 21.87 -7.85 -10.82
CA GLY A 642 22.93 -6.94 -10.42
C GLY A 642 23.60 -7.29 -9.11
N LEU A 643 24.79 -6.71 -8.93
CA LEU A 643 25.60 -6.78 -7.73
C LEU A 643 26.02 -5.38 -7.34
N ASP A 644 25.70 -4.97 -6.12
CA ASP A 644 26.06 -3.67 -5.58
C ASP A 644 26.94 -3.81 -4.34
N GLU A 645 27.72 -2.78 -4.07
CA GLU A 645 28.51 -2.69 -2.83
C GLU A 645 27.76 -1.80 -1.82
N ARG A 646 27.67 -2.29 -0.57
CA ARG A 646 27.12 -1.54 0.53
C ARG A 646 28.05 -1.60 1.74
N GLY A 647 29.04 -0.71 1.78
CA GLY A 647 30.10 -0.74 2.77
C GLY A 647 30.90 -2.05 2.71
N SER A 648 30.94 -2.81 3.81
CA SER A 648 31.58 -4.13 3.89
C SER A 648 30.69 -5.28 3.40
N SER A 649 29.48 -5.00 2.95
CA SER A 649 28.52 -6.00 2.48
C SER A 649 28.30 -5.91 0.97
N ARG A 650 27.89 -7.02 0.38
CA ARG A 650 27.50 -7.13 -1.02
C ARG A 650 25.99 -7.31 -1.10
N VAL A 651 25.38 -6.65 -2.06
CA VAL A 651 23.94 -6.74 -2.33
C VAL A 651 23.74 -7.44 -3.67
N ILE A 652 23.04 -8.58 -3.62
CA ILE A 652 22.74 -9.41 -4.79
C ILE A 652 21.27 -9.21 -5.11
N ARG A 653 20.95 -8.74 -6.32
CA ARG A 653 19.58 -8.66 -6.83
C ARG A 653 19.32 -9.76 -7.83
N ALA A 654 18.19 -10.43 -7.69
CA ALA A 654 17.80 -11.52 -8.57
C ALA A 654 16.27 -11.61 -8.72
N HIS A 655 15.84 -12.15 -9.85
CA HIS A 655 14.46 -12.63 -10.03
C HIS A 655 14.44 -14.14 -9.84
N VAL A 656 13.65 -14.61 -8.87
CA VAL A 656 13.58 -16.04 -8.49
C VAL A 656 12.13 -16.50 -8.46
N PRO A 657 11.77 -17.68 -8.99
CA PRO A 657 10.43 -18.22 -8.87
C PRO A 657 10.03 -18.42 -7.40
N LEU A 658 8.81 -18.01 -7.03
CA LEU A 658 8.31 -18.14 -5.65
C LEU A 658 8.36 -19.59 -5.15
N ALA A 659 8.11 -20.57 -6.03
CA ALA A 659 8.18 -22.00 -5.69
C ALA A 659 9.52 -22.42 -5.07
N GLU A 660 10.62 -21.77 -5.45
CA GLU A 660 11.97 -22.05 -4.98
C GLU A 660 12.34 -21.29 -3.70
N MET A 661 11.52 -20.33 -3.29
CA MET A 661 11.81 -19.44 -2.17
C MET A 661 11.21 -19.90 -0.83
N PHE A 662 10.35 -20.91 -0.81
CA PHE A 662 9.81 -21.45 0.43
C PHE A 662 10.94 -21.98 1.33
N GLY A 663 10.97 -21.47 2.58
CA GLY A 663 12.00 -21.83 3.55
C GLY A 663 13.39 -21.20 3.32
N TYR A 664 13.52 -20.28 2.35
CA TYR A 664 14.80 -19.66 1.99
C TYR A 664 15.46 -18.91 3.15
N ALA A 665 14.71 -18.31 4.06
CA ALA A 665 15.23 -17.65 5.26
C ALA A 665 16.14 -18.58 6.09
N THR A 666 15.70 -19.81 6.29
CA THR A 666 16.45 -20.82 7.07
C THR A 666 17.69 -21.28 6.31
N GLU A 667 17.56 -21.49 5.01
CA GLU A 667 18.67 -21.90 4.15
C GLU A 667 19.75 -20.83 4.08
N LEU A 668 19.37 -19.56 3.86
CA LEU A 668 20.28 -18.43 3.83
C LEU A 668 21.02 -18.24 5.16
N ARG A 669 20.30 -18.32 6.29
CA ARG A 669 20.92 -18.24 7.63
C ARG A 669 21.93 -19.35 7.85
N SER A 670 21.63 -20.57 7.45
CA SER A 670 22.56 -21.71 7.59
C SER A 670 23.81 -21.51 6.75
N MET A 671 23.68 -21.06 5.51
CA MET A 671 24.76 -20.84 4.56
C MET A 671 25.69 -19.69 4.97
N THR A 672 25.12 -18.63 5.53
CA THR A 672 25.83 -17.38 5.86
C THR A 672 26.10 -17.21 7.36
N GLN A 673 25.91 -18.27 8.16
CA GLN A 673 26.05 -18.22 9.62
C GLN A 673 25.23 -17.12 10.29
N GLY A 674 24.05 -16.83 9.74
CA GLY A 674 23.15 -15.78 10.23
C GLY A 674 23.57 -14.35 9.87
N ARG A 675 24.60 -14.15 9.02
CA ARG A 675 25.14 -12.83 8.68
C ARG A 675 24.53 -12.19 7.44
N ALA A 676 23.69 -12.90 6.69
CA ALA A 676 22.97 -12.36 5.56
C ALA A 676 21.50 -12.07 5.93
N ALA A 677 20.95 -11.04 5.30
CA ALA A 677 19.54 -10.71 5.30
C ALA A 677 19.01 -10.74 3.86
N TYR A 678 17.74 -11.04 3.69
CA TYR A 678 17.10 -10.92 2.38
C TYR A 678 15.74 -10.27 2.49
N SER A 679 15.32 -9.66 1.40
CA SER A 679 13.94 -9.26 1.16
C SER A 679 13.48 -9.81 -0.18
N MET A 680 12.20 -10.05 -0.33
CA MET A 680 11.61 -10.42 -1.61
C MET A 680 10.26 -9.77 -1.78
N GLU A 681 9.93 -9.42 -3.03
CA GLU A 681 8.62 -8.88 -3.41
C GLU A 681 8.16 -9.49 -4.72
N PHE A 682 6.83 -9.53 -4.93
CA PHE A 682 6.29 -9.99 -6.20
C PHE A 682 6.67 -9.02 -7.33
N SER A 683 7.24 -9.54 -8.41
CA SER A 683 7.60 -8.77 -9.60
C SER A 683 6.58 -8.94 -10.71
N ASN A 684 6.50 -10.13 -11.26
CA ASN A 684 5.63 -10.43 -12.41
C ASN A 684 5.38 -11.95 -12.52
N TYR A 685 4.53 -12.33 -13.47
CA TYR A 685 4.38 -13.72 -13.88
C TYR A 685 5.27 -14.02 -15.09
N ALA A 686 6.03 -15.12 -15.03
CA ALA A 686 6.87 -15.61 -16.12
C ALA A 686 6.49 -17.04 -16.52
N GLU A 687 6.87 -17.45 -17.73
CA GLU A 687 6.55 -18.78 -18.20
C GLU A 687 7.37 -19.86 -17.49
N VAL A 688 6.69 -20.89 -17.04
CA VAL A 688 7.32 -22.08 -16.42
C VAL A 688 8.09 -22.86 -17.50
N PRO A 689 9.31 -23.37 -17.21
CA PRO A 689 10.01 -24.26 -18.13
C PRO A 689 9.17 -25.46 -18.55
N SER A 690 9.28 -25.88 -19.82
CA SER A 690 8.38 -26.86 -20.42
C SER A 690 8.33 -28.23 -19.71
N ASN A 691 9.42 -28.67 -19.09
CA ASN A 691 9.46 -29.89 -18.29
C ASN A 691 8.58 -29.78 -17.04
N LEU A 692 8.69 -28.66 -16.30
CA LEU A 692 7.87 -28.39 -15.12
C LEU A 692 6.41 -28.12 -15.48
N ALA A 693 6.15 -27.42 -16.59
CA ALA A 693 4.80 -27.19 -17.09
C ALA A 693 4.07 -28.52 -17.35
N ASN A 694 4.74 -29.48 -17.98
CA ASN A 694 4.21 -30.82 -18.22
C ASN A 694 3.90 -31.57 -16.91
N GLU A 695 4.75 -31.46 -15.90
CA GLU A 695 4.51 -32.07 -14.59
C GLU A 695 3.29 -31.44 -13.89
N LEU A 696 3.15 -30.11 -13.94
CA LEU A 696 2.01 -29.39 -13.38
C LEU A 696 0.69 -29.80 -14.06
N ILE A 697 0.71 -29.88 -15.41
CA ILE A 697 -0.45 -30.35 -16.19
C ILE A 697 -0.80 -31.80 -15.87
N ALA A 698 0.21 -32.66 -15.69
CA ALA A 698 -0.04 -34.05 -15.32
C ALA A 698 -0.65 -34.18 -13.90
N LYS A 699 -0.14 -33.40 -12.95
CA LYS A 699 -0.67 -33.37 -11.57
C LYS A 699 -2.09 -32.83 -11.48
N SER A 700 -2.47 -31.89 -12.34
CA SER A 700 -3.84 -31.35 -12.37
C SER A 700 -4.88 -32.26 -13.00
N LYS A 701 -4.45 -33.23 -13.81
CA LYS A 701 -5.34 -34.20 -14.50
C LYS A 701 -5.44 -35.55 -13.78
N GLY A 702 -4.68 -35.77 -12.72
CA GLY A 702 -4.68 -37.01 -11.94
C GLY A 702 -5.09 -36.82 -10.55
#